data_b4d85bd7a05c61dcf7d4c88a47bebeb3
#
_entry.id   b4d85bd7a05c61dcf7d4c88a47bebeb3
#
_cell.length_a   1.000
_cell.length_b   1.000
_cell.length_c   1.000
_cell.angle_alpha   90.00
_cell.angle_beta   90.00
_cell.angle_gamma   90.00
#
_symmetry.space_group_name_H-M   'P 1'
#
loop_
_entity.id
_entity.type
_entity.pdbx_description
1 polymer ?
#
loop_
_entity_poly.entity_id
_entity_poly.type
_entity_poly.pdbx_seq_one_letter_code
_entity_poly.pdbx_strand_id
1 'polypeptide(L)'
;MKLNNYQFILISLTFIHTFLLAESKVSSSLPLAQAVENVYPAIVRIEVVSEQGSGGRMMKSRSTGSGVIVSKDGQVVTNHHVAGKATRITCRLHDGEEVLADLLGADPMTDLAVLILRMKDRAPDSRPLTIANFGNSDQVEIGDVCFAMGSPAGLSQSVTRGIISNVALISPNSGSFRLDGENVGELVRWLGHDAIIFPGNSGGPLVDEKGFIIGINEVGIGSLGGAIPSNLADQVSQELAQNGMIARSWTGLECQPVLDPKEDGLLVAGIIKDSPAEKAGIKPGDIIKKYDGKKVMARIAEDLPVFNQLVYGMKVGKKIKISGLSKEKKMIWTLTTSSRESAFTKESELKSWGLTIRNFTLMSSLEARRSDKEGAQVHSVGRGGASYSAKPNLIPGDVITSIGGNPVKAVNDMVRITNIIIKGKEEPVPTLVSFERDLAQLLTVVKIGPESVENRPVQAWKPWLGVSTQVLTRELTESLNLPKSTKGVRIAEVFPRTPAEKAGIQAGDLLFRIDGQVIQAYRSEDAEVFGNMIKEYKPGSLALFSGLRHNKTLDLNVTLEKRPEPANELPNYEEETFEFTVRELSFGDRVNQRLQEKEPGLIIENVEPAGWASLAGLRQGDLILKVNGKTLSKVELFEWEMNRLIKDKSKQIVFFVKRGIHTLFLELEPDWDDTQ
;
A
#
# COMPACT_ATOMS: atom_id res chain seq x y z
N MET A 1 -66.35 58.26 5.01
CA MET A 1 -65.14 58.35 5.83
C MET A 1 -63.92 58.09 4.93
N LYS A 2 -63.25 59.13 4.46
CA LYS A 2 -62.06 59.06 3.62
C LYS A 2 -60.83 59.01 4.55
N LEU A 3 -60.17 57.86 4.67
CA LEU A 3 -58.87 57.75 5.30
C LEU A 3 -57.76 58.02 4.27
N ASN A 4 -56.89 58.94 4.63
CA ASN A 4 -55.87 59.55 3.79
C ASN A 4 -54.82 58.53 3.30
N ASN A 5 -54.69 58.45 1.97
CA ASN A 5 -53.65 57.65 1.28
C ASN A 5 -52.19 58.04 1.61
N TYR A 6 -51.95 59.08 2.35
CA TYR A 6 -50.59 59.53 2.74
C TYR A 6 -50.00 58.80 3.93
N GLN A 7 -50.79 58.15 4.79
CA GLN A 7 -50.26 57.38 5.94
C GLN A 7 -49.71 55.99 5.50
N PHE A 8 -50.25 55.42 4.41
CA PHE A 8 -49.75 54.15 3.91
C PHE A 8 -48.41 54.26 3.19
N ILE A 9 -48.12 55.40 2.56
CA ILE A 9 -46.85 55.65 1.85
C ILE A 9 -45.71 55.90 2.86
N LEU A 10 -45.97 56.55 3.99
CA LEU A 10 -44.94 56.79 5.01
C LEU A 10 -44.55 55.52 5.79
N ILE A 11 -45.50 54.61 6.03
CA ILE A 11 -45.21 53.32 6.71
C ILE A 11 -44.45 52.37 5.75
N SER A 12 -44.77 52.41 4.45
CA SER A 12 -44.07 51.61 3.43
C SER A 12 -42.62 52.09 3.20
N LEU A 13 -42.37 53.40 3.26
CA LEU A 13 -41.01 53.96 3.12
C LEU A 13 -40.11 53.70 4.36
N THR A 14 -40.72 53.70 5.56
CA THR A 14 -39.95 53.37 6.80
C THR A 14 -39.62 51.92 6.90
N PHE A 15 -40.46 50.99 6.40
CA PHE A 15 -40.13 49.56 6.34
C PHE A 15 -39.07 49.21 5.29
N ILE A 16 -39.07 49.92 4.15
CA ILE A 16 -38.04 49.72 3.09
C ILE A 16 -36.68 50.27 3.55
N HIS A 17 -36.66 51.41 4.29
CA HIS A 17 -35.40 51.95 4.85
C HIS A 17 -34.82 51.10 5.96
N THR A 18 -35.64 50.44 6.79
CA THR A 18 -35.16 49.50 7.83
C THR A 18 -34.69 48.18 7.22
N PHE A 19 -35.24 47.74 6.11
CA PHE A 19 -34.74 46.53 5.38
C PHE A 19 -33.43 46.83 4.63
N LEU A 20 -33.25 48.04 4.09
CA LEU A 20 -32.00 48.44 3.39
C LEU A 20 -30.85 48.78 4.38
N LEU A 21 -31.14 49.09 5.65
CA LEU A 21 -30.13 49.29 6.69
C LEU A 21 -29.76 47.99 7.43
N ALA A 22 -30.54 46.91 7.26
CA ALA A 22 -30.23 45.60 7.82
C ALA A 22 -29.28 44.77 6.92
N GLU A 23 -29.11 45.14 5.65
CA GLU A 23 -28.18 44.45 4.71
C GLU A 23 -26.74 44.98 4.78
N SER A 24 -26.43 46.00 5.56
CA SER A 24 -25.10 46.62 5.58
C SER A 24 -24.27 46.33 6.84
N LYS A 25 -24.63 45.34 7.67
CA LYS A 25 -23.80 44.95 8.84
C LYS A 25 -23.91 43.45 9.15
N VAL A 26 -23.61 42.58 8.21
CA VAL A 26 -23.12 41.24 8.53
C VAL A 26 -21.98 40.93 7.55
N SER A 27 -20.88 41.64 7.74
CA SER A 27 -19.59 41.25 7.20
C SER A 27 -18.62 41.11 8.38
N SER A 28 -18.99 40.30 9.34
CA SER A 28 -18.02 39.53 10.11
C SER A 28 -18.00 38.15 9.45
N SER A 29 -17.02 37.91 8.58
CA SER A 29 -16.74 36.56 8.11
C SER A 29 -16.76 35.67 9.35
N LEU A 30 -17.63 34.63 9.34
CA LEU A 30 -17.63 33.63 10.40
C LEU A 30 -16.20 33.10 10.53
N PRO A 31 -15.69 32.82 11.73
CA PRO A 31 -14.31 32.32 11.92
C PRO A 31 -13.93 31.17 10.99
N LEU A 32 -14.88 30.29 10.69
CA LEU A 32 -14.71 29.23 9.70
C LEU A 32 -14.38 29.78 8.30
N ALA A 33 -15.06 30.85 7.83
CA ALA A 33 -14.79 31.41 6.49
C ALA A 33 -13.37 31.95 6.40
N GLN A 34 -12.88 32.61 7.43
CA GLN A 34 -11.51 33.14 7.47
C GLN A 34 -10.45 32.04 7.53
N ALA A 35 -10.63 31.01 8.36
CA ALA A 35 -9.73 29.86 8.43
C ALA A 35 -9.68 29.11 7.07
N VAL A 36 -10.85 28.93 6.40
CA VAL A 36 -10.94 28.31 5.09
C VAL A 36 -10.24 29.15 4.03
N GLU A 37 -10.50 30.45 3.95
CA GLU A 37 -9.87 31.33 2.96
C GLU A 37 -8.34 31.36 3.09
N ASN A 38 -7.80 31.32 4.28
CA ASN A 38 -6.37 31.43 4.54
C ASN A 38 -5.60 30.12 4.32
N VAL A 39 -6.18 28.96 4.64
CA VAL A 39 -5.45 27.69 4.70
C VAL A 39 -5.89 26.68 3.63
N TYR A 40 -7.18 26.67 3.29
CA TYR A 40 -7.73 25.69 2.37
C TYR A 40 -6.98 25.59 1.02
N PRO A 41 -6.55 26.71 0.39
CA PRO A 41 -5.78 26.64 -0.85
C PRO A 41 -4.34 26.12 -0.67
N ALA A 42 -3.83 26.04 0.57
CA ALA A 42 -2.51 25.48 0.88
C ALA A 42 -2.56 23.95 1.11
N ILE A 43 -3.75 23.35 1.19
CA ILE A 43 -3.90 21.91 1.40
C ILE A 43 -3.62 21.20 0.09
N VAL A 44 -2.84 20.13 0.15
CA VAL A 44 -2.58 19.25 -1.00
C VAL A 44 -3.10 17.85 -0.71
N ARG A 45 -3.66 17.21 -1.73
CA ARG A 45 -3.90 15.77 -1.73
C ARG A 45 -2.62 15.09 -2.19
N ILE A 46 -2.14 14.16 -1.39
CA ILE A 46 -0.93 13.41 -1.67
C ILE A 46 -1.31 11.99 -2.09
N GLU A 47 -0.83 11.57 -3.25
CA GLU A 47 -0.90 10.20 -3.73
C GLU A 47 0.50 9.64 -3.78
N VAL A 48 0.70 8.49 -3.14
CA VAL A 48 2.01 7.86 -3.05
C VAL A 48 1.98 6.44 -3.59
N VAL A 49 3.09 6.05 -4.19
CA VAL A 49 3.46 4.66 -4.39
C VAL A 49 4.54 4.34 -3.37
N SER A 50 4.35 3.32 -2.57
CA SER A 50 5.32 2.85 -1.59
C SER A 50 5.66 1.38 -1.81
N GLU A 51 6.85 0.96 -1.40
CA GLU A 51 7.30 -0.43 -1.47
C GLU A 51 7.49 -0.99 -0.07
N GLN A 52 6.98 -2.20 0.16
CA GLN A 52 7.14 -2.92 1.42
C GLN A 52 7.28 -4.42 1.17
N GLY A 53 8.12 -5.07 1.96
CA GLY A 53 8.30 -6.52 1.91
C GLY A 53 7.06 -7.26 2.40
N SER A 54 6.42 -8.03 1.53
CA SER A 54 5.27 -8.87 1.86
C SER A 54 5.25 -10.10 0.97
N GLY A 55 4.89 -11.27 1.55
CA GLY A 55 4.81 -12.51 0.79
C GLY A 55 6.11 -12.90 0.08
N GLY A 56 7.28 -12.53 0.62
CA GLY A 56 8.58 -12.85 0.06
C GLY A 56 9.04 -11.96 -1.10
N ARG A 57 8.31 -10.91 -1.40
CA ARG A 57 8.61 -9.94 -2.48
C ARG A 57 8.49 -8.51 -1.96
N MET A 58 9.13 -7.57 -2.66
CA MET A 58 8.84 -6.15 -2.49
C MET A 58 7.55 -5.84 -3.27
N MET A 59 6.51 -5.48 -2.52
CA MET A 59 5.17 -5.21 -3.07
C MET A 59 4.93 -3.71 -3.12
N LYS A 60 4.51 -3.22 -4.28
CA LYS A 60 4.07 -1.84 -4.44
C LYS A 60 2.63 -1.68 -3.97
N SER A 61 2.36 -0.56 -3.32
CA SER A 61 1.01 -0.18 -2.91
C SER A 61 0.78 1.30 -3.15
N ARG A 62 -0.46 1.66 -3.49
CA ARG A 62 -0.90 3.05 -3.63
C ARG A 62 -1.71 3.43 -2.39
N SER A 63 -1.38 4.57 -1.81
CA SER A 63 -2.15 5.17 -0.73
C SER A 63 -2.35 6.68 -0.97
N THR A 64 -3.25 7.27 -0.21
CA THR A 64 -3.55 8.69 -0.29
C THR A 64 -3.55 9.30 1.09
N GLY A 65 -3.13 10.54 1.17
CA GLY A 65 -3.17 11.36 2.38
C GLY A 65 -3.31 12.82 2.05
N SER A 66 -3.06 13.64 3.03
CA SER A 66 -3.07 15.10 2.93
C SER A 66 -1.72 15.67 3.29
N GLY A 67 -1.49 16.91 2.88
CA GLY A 67 -0.38 17.72 3.32
C GLY A 67 -0.74 19.18 3.30
N VAL A 68 0.15 20.01 3.81
CA VAL A 68 -0.01 21.44 3.81
C VAL A 68 1.24 22.14 3.33
N ILE A 69 1.09 23.07 2.39
CA ILE A 69 2.20 23.87 1.84
C ILE A 69 2.60 24.91 2.88
N VAL A 70 3.88 24.93 3.28
CA VAL A 70 4.41 25.80 4.32
C VAL A 70 5.49 26.76 3.82
N SER A 71 5.92 26.66 2.56
CA SER A 71 6.90 27.58 1.98
C SER A 71 6.59 27.92 0.52
N LYS A 72 7.12 29.08 0.05
CA LYS A 72 7.03 29.52 -1.35
C LYS A 72 7.79 28.61 -2.31
N ASP A 73 8.80 27.93 -1.81
CA ASP A 73 9.62 26.99 -2.59
C ASP A 73 8.95 25.64 -2.77
N GLY A 74 7.72 25.48 -2.21
CA GLY A 74 6.91 24.27 -2.37
C GLY A 74 7.17 23.18 -1.33
N GLN A 75 7.66 23.54 -0.13
CA GLN A 75 7.73 22.56 0.96
C GLN A 75 6.33 22.21 1.45
N VAL A 76 6.07 20.91 1.58
CA VAL A 76 4.82 20.35 2.08
C VAL A 76 5.11 19.51 3.31
N VAL A 77 4.41 19.79 4.40
CA VAL A 77 4.43 18.96 5.62
C VAL A 77 3.30 17.96 5.56
N THR A 78 3.61 16.71 5.92
CA THR A 78 2.67 15.59 5.96
C THR A 78 3.11 14.58 7.02
N ASN A 79 2.42 13.43 7.14
CA ASN A 79 2.84 12.35 8.03
C ASN A 79 3.87 11.41 7.38
N HIS A 80 4.70 10.79 8.22
CA HIS A 80 5.62 9.72 7.80
C HIS A 80 4.84 8.51 7.24
N HIS A 81 3.77 8.08 7.90
CA HIS A 81 2.97 6.94 7.41
C HIS A 81 2.28 7.20 6.07
N VAL A 82 2.13 8.49 5.67
CA VAL A 82 1.63 8.87 4.33
C VAL A 82 2.74 8.77 3.30
N ALA A 83 3.93 9.36 3.55
CA ALA A 83 4.94 9.57 2.52
C ALA A 83 6.35 9.05 2.87
N GLY A 84 6.61 8.59 4.09
CA GLY A 84 7.96 8.25 4.56
C GLY A 84 8.64 7.08 3.82
N LYS A 85 7.85 6.20 3.18
CA LYS A 85 8.33 5.08 2.35
C LYS A 85 7.98 5.24 0.88
N ALA A 86 7.58 6.43 0.46
CA ALA A 86 7.18 6.67 -0.90
C ALA A 86 8.37 6.53 -1.86
N THR A 87 8.15 5.80 -2.94
CA THR A 87 9.04 5.73 -4.10
C THR A 87 8.59 6.74 -5.17
N ARG A 88 7.31 7.10 -5.17
CA ARG A 88 6.75 8.12 -6.04
C ARG A 88 5.68 8.91 -5.30
N ILE A 89 5.70 10.24 -5.46
CA ILE A 89 4.77 11.16 -4.79
C ILE A 89 4.17 12.10 -5.84
N THR A 90 2.84 12.16 -5.88
CA THR A 90 2.10 13.12 -6.69
C THR A 90 1.24 13.96 -5.76
N CYS A 91 1.38 15.28 -5.83
CA CYS A 91 0.58 16.23 -5.08
C CYS A 91 -0.45 16.89 -6.01
N ARG A 92 -1.73 16.78 -5.67
CA ARG A 92 -2.78 17.53 -6.36
C ARG A 92 -3.09 18.78 -5.55
N LEU A 93 -2.88 19.93 -6.15
CA LEU A 93 -3.12 21.24 -5.56
C LEU A 93 -4.62 21.58 -5.53
N HIS A 94 -4.96 22.67 -4.83
CA HIS A 94 -6.34 23.14 -4.68
C HIS A 94 -7.04 23.47 -6.02
N ASP A 95 -6.32 23.98 -6.99
CA ASP A 95 -6.83 24.31 -8.31
C ASP A 95 -6.91 23.11 -9.27
N GLY A 96 -6.53 21.93 -8.81
CA GLY A 96 -6.54 20.69 -9.57
C GLY A 96 -5.23 20.37 -10.30
N GLU A 97 -4.23 21.27 -10.25
CA GLU A 97 -2.89 21.01 -10.82
C GLU A 97 -2.24 19.81 -10.11
N GLU A 98 -1.70 18.87 -10.87
CA GLU A 98 -0.90 17.75 -10.37
C GLU A 98 0.57 18.06 -10.50
N VAL A 99 1.30 17.98 -9.40
CA VAL A 99 2.72 18.27 -9.32
C VAL A 99 3.44 17.11 -8.67
N LEU A 100 4.51 16.63 -9.27
CA LEU A 100 5.39 15.64 -8.65
C LEU A 100 6.12 16.26 -7.47
N ALA A 101 6.43 15.43 -6.48
CA ALA A 101 7.18 15.87 -5.31
C ALA A 101 8.25 14.85 -4.93
N ASP A 102 9.33 15.36 -4.31
CA ASP A 102 10.38 14.54 -3.76
C ASP A 102 10.31 14.54 -2.23
N LEU A 103 10.66 13.42 -1.60
CA LEU A 103 10.78 13.32 -0.15
C LEU A 103 12.07 13.98 0.29
N LEU A 104 11.99 15.11 1.01
CA LEU A 104 13.17 15.74 1.62
C LEU A 104 13.65 14.97 2.84
N GLY A 105 12.73 14.49 3.67
CA GLY A 105 13.05 13.70 4.84
C GLY A 105 11.81 13.25 5.58
N ALA A 106 11.98 12.22 6.43
CA ALA A 106 10.90 11.66 7.23
C ALA A 106 11.41 11.17 8.59
N ASP A 107 10.56 11.26 9.59
CA ASP A 107 10.84 10.81 10.96
C ASP A 107 9.72 9.93 11.49
N PRO A 108 9.92 8.61 11.58
CA PRO A 108 8.91 7.69 12.08
C PRO A 108 8.62 7.86 13.58
N MET A 109 9.51 8.50 14.35
CA MET A 109 9.30 8.71 15.79
C MET A 109 8.32 9.85 16.11
N THR A 110 8.13 10.78 15.18
CA THR A 110 7.14 11.86 15.31
C THR A 110 6.03 11.77 14.29
N ASP A 111 6.08 10.75 13.42
CA ASP A 111 5.17 10.58 12.28
C ASP A 111 5.09 11.81 11.36
N LEU A 112 6.22 12.47 11.12
CA LEU A 112 6.29 13.62 10.23
C LEU A 112 7.17 13.34 9.01
N ALA A 113 6.79 13.93 7.88
CA ALA A 113 7.58 13.95 6.65
C ALA A 113 7.49 15.32 5.98
N VAL A 114 8.54 15.67 5.25
CA VAL A 114 8.61 16.90 4.47
C VAL A 114 8.89 16.55 3.02
N LEU A 115 8.05 17.06 2.14
CA LEU A 115 8.18 16.93 0.70
C LEU A 115 8.58 18.27 0.09
N ILE A 116 9.13 18.21 -1.13
CA ILE A 116 9.35 19.40 -1.98
C ILE A 116 8.67 19.20 -3.32
N LEU A 117 7.77 20.10 -3.69
CA LEU A 117 7.14 20.10 -4.99
C LEU A 117 8.19 20.38 -6.08
N ARG A 118 8.14 19.66 -7.18
CA ARG A 118 9.00 19.89 -8.35
C ARG A 118 8.51 21.13 -9.11
N MET A 119 8.82 22.31 -8.56
CA MET A 119 8.32 23.60 -9.06
C MET A 119 8.63 23.87 -10.54
N LYS A 120 9.73 23.32 -11.06
CA LYS A 120 10.12 23.45 -12.48
C LYS A 120 9.21 22.71 -13.45
N ASP A 121 8.45 21.73 -12.95
CA ASP A 121 7.55 20.89 -13.76
C ASP A 121 6.14 21.49 -13.83
N ARG A 122 5.87 22.57 -13.09
CA ARG A 122 4.60 23.29 -13.16
C ARG A 122 4.46 24.07 -14.47
N ALA A 123 3.21 24.23 -14.91
CA ALA A 123 2.93 25.03 -16.11
C ALA A 123 3.38 26.50 -15.93
N PRO A 124 3.85 27.17 -16.99
CA PRO A 124 4.38 28.55 -16.88
C PRO A 124 3.35 29.58 -16.39
N ASP A 125 2.05 29.30 -16.56
CA ASP A 125 0.92 30.13 -16.15
C ASP A 125 0.24 29.65 -14.86
N SER A 126 0.88 28.71 -14.14
CA SER A 126 0.39 28.21 -12.85
C SER A 126 0.25 29.32 -11.81
N ARG A 127 -0.79 29.23 -10.99
CA ARG A 127 -1.01 30.18 -9.90
C ARG A 127 0.09 30.09 -8.84
N PRO A 128 0.44 31.21 -8.19
CA PRO A 128 1.34 31.18 -7.03
C PRO A 128 0.79 30.26 -5.94
N LEU A 129 1.69 29.57 -5.25
CA LEU A 129 1.31 28.72 -4.11
C LEU A 129 0.77 29.56 -2.96
N THR A 130 -0.32 29.12 -2.36
CA THR A 130 -0.78 29.63 -1.06
C THR A 130 -0.01 28.89 0.04
N ILE A 131 0.38 29.63 1.07
CA ILE A 131 1.17 29.11 2.19
C ILE A 131 0.35 29.20 3.48
N ALA A 132 0.33 28.13 4.25
CA ALA A 132 -0.20 28.16 5.61
C ALA A 132 0.95 28.37 6.62
N ASN A 133 0.64 29.09 7.69
CA ASN A 133 1.63 29.43 8.72
C ASN A 133 1.39 28.63 9.99
N PHE A 134 2.47 28.17 10.63
CA PHE A 134 2.37 27.57 11.96
C PHE A 134 2.00 28.61 13.01
N GLY A 135 1.08 28.22 13.90
CA GLY A 135 0.74 28.93 15.13
C GLY A 135 1.52 28.34 16.31
N ASN A 136 1.22 28.84 17.51
CA ASN A 136 1.88 28.37 18.74
C ASN A 136 1.00 27.37 19.49
N SER A 137 1.30 26.08 19.39
CA SER A 137 0.55 25.02 20.07
C SER A 137 0.65 25.05 21.60
N ASP A 138 1.63 25.74 22.19
CA ASP A 138 1.74 25.89 23.64
C ASP A 138 0.70 26.89 24.22
N GLN A 139 0.02 27.65 23.36
CA GLN A 139 -1.06 28.58 23.74
C GLN A 139 -2.46 28.01 23.55
N VAL A 140 -2.55 26.76 23.05
CA VAL A 140 -3.83 26.10 22.81
C VAL A 140 -4.42 25.61 24.13
N GLU A 141 -5.69 25.91 24.35
CA GLU A 141 -6.44 25.54 25.56
C GLU A 141 -7.59 24.59 25.25
N ILE A 142 -8.02 23.83 26.27
CA ILE A 142 -9.19 22.96 26.15
C ILE A 142 -10.43 23.86 25.94
N GLY A 143 -11.22 23.51 24.91
CA GLY A 143 -12.41 24.27 24.51
C GLY A 143 -12.17 25.20 23.32
N ASP A 144 -10.92 25.45 22.92
CA ASP A 144 -10.62 26.23 21.74
C ASP A 144 -11.24 25.59 20.49
N VAL A 145 -11.85 26.41 19.64
CA VAL A 145 -12.41 25.96 18.37
C VAL A 145 -11.27 25.60 17.41
N CYS A 146 -11.41 24.47 16.76
CA CYS A 146 -10.45 24.02 15.76
C CYS A 146 -11.14 23.48 14.50
N PHE A 147 -10.39 23.47 13.40
CA PHE A 147 -10.83 22.94 12.12
C PHE A 147 -9.80 21.91 11.63
N ALA A 148 -10.23 20.66 11.48
CA ALA A 148 -9.42 19.64 10.83
C ALA A 148 -9.67 19.69 9.33
N MET A 149 -8.61 19.83 8.55
CA MET A 149 -8.66 19.98 7.10
C MET A 149 -7.87 18.87 6.41
N GLY A 150 -8.35 18.44 5.22
CA GLY A 150 -7.67 17.40 4.47
C GLY A 150 -8.47 16.93 3.27
N SER A 151 -8.06 15.81 2.68
CA SER A 151 -8.67 15.19 1.50
C SER A 151 -9.07 13.74 1.79
N PRO A 152 -10.19 13.51 2.51
CA PRO A 152 -10.60 12.18 2.95
C PRO A 152 -10.85 11.25 1.77
N ALA A 153 -10.35 10.00 1.85
CA ALA A 153 -10.50 8.96 0.84
C ALA A 153 -10.09 9.38 -0.59
N GLY A 154 -9.20 10.36 -0.73
CA GLY A 154 -8.81 10.90 -2.04
C GLY A 154 -9.91 11.69 -2.75
N LEU A 155 -10.98 12.05 -2.03
CA LEU A 155 -12.05 12.93 -2.52
C LEU A 155 -11.62 14.41 -2.48
N SER A 156 -12.56 15.30 -2.80
CA SER A 156 -12.34 16.76 -2.68
C SER A 156 -11.91 17.11 -1.26
N GLN A 157 -11.11 18.16 -1.13
CA GLN A 157 -10.72 18.72 0.16
C GLN A 157 -11.95 18.97 1.05
N SER A 158 -11.82 18.69 2.34
CA SER A 158 -12.90 18.83 3.32
C SER A 158 -12.41 19.56 4.55
N VAL A 159 -13.36 20.16 5.26
CA VAL A 159 -13.16 20.84 6.55
C VAL A 159 -14.18 20.32 7.54
N THR A 160 -13.71 19.92 8.71
CA THR A 160 -14.59 19.58 9.85
C THR A 160 -14.27 20.48 11.03
N ARG A 161 -15.31 20.90 11.77
CA ARG A 161 -15.18 21.77 12.92
C ARG A 161 -15.31 20.95 14.21
N GLY A 162 -14.52 21.30 15.19
CA GLY A 162 -14.58 20.75 16.55
C GLY A 162 -13.97 21.69 17.57
N ILE A 163 -13.64 21.14 18.73
CA ILE A 163 -12.92 21.82 19.81
C ILE A 163 -11.72 20.98 20.25
N ILE A 164 -10.75 21.63 20.83
CA ILE A 164 -9.66 20.94 21.54
C ILE A 164 -10.23 20.31 22.81
N SER A 165 -10.16 19.00 22.89
CA SER A 165 -10.70 18.21 24.00
C SER A 165 -9.61 17.83 25.01
N ASN A 166 -8.35 17.76 24.58
CA ASN A 166 -7.19 17.41 25.41
C ASN A 166 -5.91 17.99 24.81
N VAL A 167 -5.08 18.63 25.63
CA VAL A 167 -3.79 19.22 25.21
C VAL A 167 -2.58 18.33 25.50
N ALA A 168 -2.81 17.16 26.08
CA ALA A 168 -1.75 16.23 26.50
C ALA A 168 -2.16 14.77 26.28
N LEU A 169 -2.82 14.47 25.15
CA LEU A 169 -3.29 13.13 24.84
C LEU A 169 -2.10 12.21 24.54
N ILE A 170 -2.09 11.03 25.15
CA ILE A 170 -1.15 9.94 24.82
C ILE A 170 -1.93 8.70 24.43
N SER A 171 -1.29 7.79 23.70
CA SER A 171 -1.89 6.48 23.42
C SER A 171 -2.04 5.68 24.72
N PRO A 172 -3.23 5.17 25.05
CA PRO A 172 -3.46 4.41 26.28
C PRO A 172 -2.67 3.10 26.38
N ASN A 173 -2.21 2.59 25.25
CA ASN A 173 -1.35 1.41 25.16
C ASN A 173 0.02 1.84 24.60
N SER A 174 1.02 1.95 25.47
CA SER A 174 2.40 2.33 25.12
C SER A 174 3.10 1.35 24.16
N GLY A 175 2.65 1.18 22.98
CA GLY A 175 3.15 0.25 21.96
C GLY A 175 2.14 -0.02 20.86
N SER A 176 0.95 0.58 20.94
CA SER A 176 -0.13 0.37 19.97
C SER A 176 0.06 1.17 18.68
N PHE A 177 0.86 2.23 18.68
CA PHE A 177 1.12 3.04 17.49
C PHE A 177 2.61 3.04 17.15
N ARG A 178 3.01 2.03 16.38
CA ARG A 178 4.39 1.87 15.90
C ARG A 178 4.47 2.07 14.40
N LEU A 179 5.43 2.88 13.98
CA LEU A 179 5.79 3.10 12.58
C LEU A 179 7.24 2.65 12.37
N ASP A 180 7.46 1.73 11.45
CA ASP A 180 8.78 1.15 11.19
C ASP A 180 9.50 0.61 12.44
N GLY A 181 8.70 0.10 13.39
CA GLY A 181 9.18 -0.39 14.68
C GLY A 181 9.36 0.69 15.74
N GLU A 182 9.31 1.97 15.37
CA GLU A 182 9.38 3.10 16.30
C GLU A 182 8.04 3.37 16.99
N ASN A 183 8.08 3.73 18.25
CA ASN A 183 6.90 4.11 19.01
C ASN A 183 6.69 5.63 18.96
N VAL A 184 5.70 6.09 18.22
CA VAL A 184 5.40 7.53 18.06
C VAL A 184 5.07 8.18 19.39
N GLY A 185 4.32 7.49 20.25
CA GLY A 185 3.95 7.97 21.59
C GLY A 185 5.12 8.22 22.55
N GLU A 186 6.36 7.82 22.20
CA GLU A 186 7.54 8.19 22.98
C GLU A 186 7.89 9.68 22.85
N LEU A 187 7.57 10.31 21.73
CA LEU A 187 7.90 11.71 21.46
C LEU A 187 6.69 12.60 21.30
N VAL A 188 5.55 12.07 20.85
CA VAL A 188 4.37 12.86 20.56
C VAL A 188 3.40 12.82 21.74
N ARG A 189 3.04 13.99 22.20
CA ARG A 189 1.90 14.24 23.09
C ARG A 189 0.88 15.04 22.28
N TRP A 190 -0.16 14.34 21.84
CA TRP A 190 -1.09 14.88 20.85
C TRP A 190 -2.02 15.94 21.40
N LEU A 191 -2.45 16.87 20.55
CA LEU A 191 -3.65 17.65 20.75
C LEU A 191 -4.84 16.77 20.38
N GLY A 192 -5.67 16.43 21.39
CA GLY A 192 -6.91 15.69 21.19
C GLY A 192 -8.04 16.64 20.82
N HIS A 193 -8.81 16.33 19.78
CA HIS A 193 -9.94 17.15 19.33
C HIS A 193 -11.11 16.26 18.88
N ASP A 194 -12.33 16.82 18.85
CA ASP A 194 -13.54 16.12 18.42
C ASP A 194 -13.98 16.48 16.98
N ALA A 195 -13.20 17.29 16.26
CA ALA A 195 -13.39 17.47 14.83
C ALA A 195 -13.22 16.11 14.13
N ILE A 196 -14.20 15.74 13.32
CA ILE A 196 -14.23 14.42 12.69
C ILE A 196 -13.07 14.28 11.70
N ILE A 197 -12.27 13.23 11.86
CA ILE A 197 -11.23 12.85 10.92
C ILE A 197 -11.54 11.49 10.29
N PHE A 198 -11.23 11.36 9.01
CA PHE A 198 -11.37 10.13 8.23
C PHE A 198 -10.02 9.74 7.62
N PRO A 199 -9.83 8.46 7.23
CA PRO A 199 -8.68 8.06 6.43
C PRO A 199 -8.51 8.98 5.21
N GLY A 200 -7.31 9.57 5.06
CA GLY A 200 -7.00 10.60 4.07
C GLY A 200 -6.88 12.01 4.63
N ASN A 201 -7.35 12.29 5.86
CA ASN A 201 -7.09 13.57 6.55
C ASN A 201 -5.69 13.61 7.19
N SER A 202 -5.05 12.44 7.38
CA SER A 202 -3.69 12.34 7.91
C SER A 202 -2.71 13.19 7.09
N GLY A 203 -1.88 13.96 7.77
CA GLY A 203 -0.94 14.92 7.19
C GLY A 203 -1.54 16.29 6.87
N GLY A 204 -2.87 16.42 6.90
CA GLY A 204 -3.54 17.72 6.77
C GLY A 204 -3.46 18.53 8.06
N PRO A 205 -3.62 19.88 7.98
CA PRO A 205 -3.52 20.74 9.15
C PRO A 205 -4.75 20.68 10.06
N LEU A 206 -4.51 20.79 11.38
CA LEU A 206 -5.47 21.25 12.35
C LEU A 206 -5.24 22.74 12.57
N VAL A 207 -6.24 23.59 12.38
CA VAL A 207 -6.08 25.04 12.41
C VAL A 207 -7.00 25.70 13.44
N ASP A 208 -6.59 26.86 13.94
CA ASP A 208 -7.40 27.73 14.80
C ASP A 208 -8.40 28.59 14.00
N GLU A 209 -9.20 29.38 14.68
CA GLU A 209 -10.18 30.29 14.07
C GLU A 209 -9.55 31.39 13.19
N LYS A 210 -8.27 31.66 13.35
CA LYS A 210 -7.52 32.68 12.57
C LYS A 210 -6.84 32.07 11.34
N GLY A 211 -6.83 30.75 11.20
CA GLY A 211 -6.16 30.04 10.11
C GLY A 211 -4.69 29.76 10.37
N PHE A 212 -4.22 29.72 11.61
CA PHE A 212 -2.88 29.23 11.93
C PHE A 212 -2.92 27.72 12.19
N ILE A 213 -1.90 27.02 11.71
CA ILE A 213 -1.72 25.59 11.98
C ILE A 213 -1.36 25.42 13.45
N ILE A 214 -2.24 24.78 14.24
CA ILE A 214 -1.98 24.41 15.63
C ILE A 214 -1.55 22.96 15.78
N GLY A 215 -1.71 22.14 14.73
CA GLY A 215 -1.24 20.75 14.70
C GLY A 215 -1.32 20.15 13.30
N ILE A 216 -0.76 18.94 13.15
CA ILE A 216 -0.86 18.09 11.96
C ILE A 216 -1.69 16.87 12.33
N ASN A 217 -2.83 16.67 11.68
CA ASN A 217 -3.73 15.52 11.93
C ASN A 217 -3.01 14.20 11.65
N GLU A 218 -3.15 13.25 12.54
CA GLU A 218 -2.42 11.98 12.46
C GLU A 218 -3.33 10.78 12.66
N VAL A 219 -3.89 10.60 13.84
CA VAL A 219 -4.50 9.35 14.29
C VAL A 219 -5.80 9.58 15.03
N GLY A 220 -6.70 8.58 15.01
CA GLY A 220 -7.83 8.51 15.93
C GLY A 220 -7.45 7.75 17.20
N ILE A 221 -7.65 8.35 18.36
CA ILE A 221 -7.44 7.74 19.68
C ILE A 221 -8.78 7.65 20.41
N GLY A 222 -9.38 6.48 20.41
CA GLY A 222 -10.75 6.31 20.89
C GLY A 222 -11.74 7.06 19.99
N SER A 223 -12.47 8.02 20.58
CA SER A 223 -13.43 8.89 19.87
C SER A 223 -12.86 10.25 19.45
N LEU A 224 -11.60 10.52 19.79
CA LEU A 224 -10.93 11.79 19.50
C LEU A 224 -9.99 11.65 18.30
N GLY A 225 -9.86 12.73 17.52
CA GLY A 225 -8.74 12.94 16.63
C GLY A 225 -7.51 13.36 17.42
N GLY A 226 -6.34 12.87 17.03
CA GLY A 226 -5.05 13.28 17.56
C GLY A 226 -4.26 14.05 16.49
N ALA A 227 -3.75 15.23 16.87
CA ALA A 227 -2.89 16.03 16.01
C ALA A 227 -1.52 16.26 16.67
N ILE A 228 -0.44 16.14 15.91
CA ILE A 228 0.93 16.45 16.32
C ILE A 228 1.00 17.95 16.55
N PRO A 229 1.39 18.45 17.76
CA PRO A 229 1.43 19.88 18.06
C PRO A 229 2.31 20.68 17.07
N SER A 230 1.86 21.87 16.69
CA SER A 230 2.52 22.68 15.66
C SER A 230 3.95 23.06 16.01
N ASN A 231 4.28 23.36 17.27
CA ASN A 231 5.65 23.69 17.67
C ASN A 231 6.62 22.51 17.42
N LEU A 232 6.17 21.27 17.68
CA LEU A 232 6.95 20.07 17.36
C LEU A 232 7.02 19.87 15.84
N ALA A 233 5.89 20.01 15.13
CA ALA A 233 5.82 19.83 13.70
C ALA A 233 6.70 20.83 12.94
N ASP A 234 6.73 22.09 13.32
CA ASP A 234 7.57 23.13 12.73
C ASP A 234 9.06 22.83 12.97
N GLN A 235 9.45 22.54 14.22
CA GLN A 235 10.83 22.19 14.55
C GLN A 235 11.32 20.98 13.74
N VAL A 236 10.55 19.90 13.72
CA VAL A 236 10.91 18.66 13.01
C VAL A 236 10.95 18.89 11.50
N SER A 237 9.98 19.61 10.94
CA SER A 237 9.94 19.88 9.50
C SER A 237 11.11 20.71 9.01
N GLN A 238 11.55 21.73 9.78
CA GLN A 238 12.75 22.51 9.47
C GLN A 238 14.01 21.65 9.48
N GLU A 239 14.17 20.76 10.47
CA GLU A 239 15.32 19.87 10.55
C GLU A 239 15.34 18.83 9.41
N LEU A 240 14.19 18.25 9.07
CA LEU A 240 14.05 17.32 7.94
C LEU A 240 14.35 18.02 6.60
N ALA A 241 13.86 19.24 6.40
CA ALA A 241 14.10 20.00 5.17
C ALA A 241 15.59 20.34 4.98
N GLN A 242 16.32 20.60 6.07
CA GLN A 242 17.74 20.95 6.02
C GLN A 242 18.66 19.75 5.91
N ASN A 243 18.38 18.67 6.63
CA ASN A 243 19.31 17.57 6.87
C ASN A 243 18.85 16.22 6.28
N GLY A 244 17.61 16.14 5.80
CA GLY A 244 16.99 14.90 5.30
C GLY A 244 16.62 13.88 6.38
N MET A 245 17.17 14.03 7.58
CA MET A 245 16.97 13.14 8.72
C MET A 245 17.19 13.86 10.04
N ILE A 246 16.64 13.33 11.12
CA ILE A 246 16.90 13.84 12.47
C ILE A 246 17.93 12.97 13.18
N ALA A 247 19.06 13.57 13.52
CA ALA A 247 20.10 12.92 14.31
C ALA A 247 19.71 12.87 15.80
N ARG A 248 19.08 11.80 16.22
CA ARG A 248 18.63 11.64 17.59
C ARG A 248 19.73 11.12 18.51
N SER A 249 19.88 11.74 19.70
CA SER A 249 20.76 11.22 20.74
C SER A 249 20.09 10.08 21.50
N TRP A 250 20.90 9.27 22.16
CA TRP A 250 20.44 8.14 22.94
C TRP A 250 21.32 7.94 24.19
N THR A 251 20.70 7.52 25.28
CA THR A 251 21.41 7.27 26.55
C THR A 251 21.14 5.88 27.12
N GLY A 252 20.10 5.18 26.65
CA GLY A 252 19.69 3.87 27.16
C GLY A 252 18.95 3.93 28.50
N LEU A 253 18.44 5.10 28.87
CA LEU A 253 17.56 5.29 30.03
C LEU A 253 16.13 4.88 29.68
N GLU A 254 15.50 4.07 30.50
CA GLU A 254 14.07 3.79 30.49
C GLU A 254 13.47 4.41 31.76
N CYS A 255 12.67 5.44 31.57
CA CYS A 255 12.10 6.23 32.66
C CYS A 255 10.59 6.07 32.80
N GLN A 256 10.11 6.23 34.01
CA GLN A 256 8.68 6.29 34.33
C GLN A 256 8.40 7.40 35.36
N PRO A 257 7.13 7.79 35.56
CA PRO A 257 6.75 8.72 36.63
C PRO A 257 7.20 8.23 38.00
N VAL A 258 7.53 9.17 38.88
CA VAL A 258 7.85 8.84 40.27
C VAL A 258 6.59 8.38 40.99
N LEU A 259 6.68 7.27 41.72
CA LEU A 259 5.54 6.67 42.42
C LEU A 259 5.15 7.42 43.70
N ASP A 260 6.13 8.03 44.41
CA ASP A 260 5.88 8.82 45.59
C ASP A 260 5.47 10.26 45.22
N PRO A 261 4.24 10.73 45.57
CA PRO A 261 3.81 12.09 45.27
C PRO A 261 4.65 13.20 45.93
N LYS A 262 5.44 12.88 46.97
CA LYS A 262 6.31 13.83 47.66
C LYS A 262 7.67 14.02 46.96
N GLU A 263 8.04 13.11 46.06
CA GLU A 263 9.30 13.18 45.36
C GLU A 263 9.12 13.83 43.99
N ASP A 264 10.02 14.77 43.64
CA ASP A 264 10.12 15.35 42.30
C ASP A 264 11.17 14.58 41.49
N GLY A 265 10.94 14.41 40.19
CA GLY A 265 11.92 13.82 39.29
C GLY A 265 11.30 12.77 38.34
N LEU A 266 12.17 11.90 37.86
CA LEU A 266 11.87 10.76 36.99
C LEU A 266 12.47 9.52 37.60
N LEU A 267 11.69 8.46 37.75
CA LEU A 267 12.19 7.17 38.19
C LEU A 267 12.86 6.45 37.03
N VAL A 268 14.09 5.98 37.21
CA VAL A 268 14.75 5.07 36.27
C VAL A 268 14.17 3.68 36.47
N ALA A 269 13.37 3.21 35.52
CA ALA A 269 12.75 1.89 35.55
C ALA A 269 13.66 0.80 35.00
N GLY A 270 14.44 1.14 33.97
CA GLY A 270 15.35 0.25 33.29
C GLY A 270 16.58 0.96 32.74
N ILE A 271 17.61 0.16 32.46
CA ILE A 271 18.83 0.60 31.77
C ILE A 271 19.16 -0.42 30.71
N ILE A 272 19.34 0.02 29.49
CA ILE A 272 19.75 -0.85 28.40
C ILE A 272 21.24 -1.18 28.56
N LYS A 273 21.58 -2.47 28.43
CA LYS A 273 22.93 -2.98 28.54
C LYS A 273 23.88 -2.29 27.54
N ASP A 274 25.12 -2.08 27.94
CA ASP A 274 26.19 -1.41 27.16
C ASP A 274 25.90 0.04 26.77
N SER A 275 24.81 0.63 27.29
CA SER A 275 24.40 2.01 27.04
C SER A 275 25.29 3.04 27.74
N PRO A 276 25.24 4.33 27.31
CA PRO A 276 25.88 5.43 28.03
C PRO A 276 25.44 5.56 29.50
N ALA A 277 24.17 5.30 29.80
CA ALA A 277 23.63 5.36 31.17
C ALA A 277 24.20 4.26 32.06
N GLU A 278 24.29 3.01 31.56
CA GLU A 278 24.93 1.91 32.29
C GLU A 278 26.40 2.22 32.59
N LYS A 279 27.16 2.66 31.58
CA LYS A 279 28.57 3.04 31.70
C LYS A 279 28.79 4.17 32.71
N ALA A 280 27.82 5.08 32.85
CA ALA A 280 27.84 6.14 33.85
C ALA A 280 27.49 5.67 35.26
N GLY A 281 27.06 4.42 35.43
CA GLY A 281 26.70 3.82 36.71
C GLY A 281 25.30 4.17 37.22
N ILE A 282 24.40 4.67 36.35
CA ILE A 282 22.98 4.84 36.68
C ILE A 282 22.34 3.46 36.82
N LYS A 283 21.39 3.30 37.73
CA LYS A 283 20.77 2.02 38.05
C LYS A 283 19.25 2.14 38.11
N PRO A 284 18.50 1.07 37.83
CA PRO A 284 17.08 1.01 38.13
C PRO A 284 16.83 1.35 39.62
N GLY A 285 15.83 2.18 39.87
CA GLY A 285 15.48 2.74 41.17
C GLY A 285 16.11 4.10 41.47
N ASP A 286 17.03 4.61 40.64
CA ASP A 286 17.54 5.97 40.76
C ASP A 286 16.49 6.97 40.34
N ILE A 287 16.51 8.19 40.92
CA ILE A 287 15.59 9.28 40.58
C ILE A 287 16.39 10.41 39.93
N ILE A 288 16.06 10.75 38.70
CA ILE A 288 16.67 11.87 37.97
C ILE A 288 15.90 13.14 38.27
N LYS A 289 16.58 14.20 38.80
CA LYS A 289 16.00 15.52 39.11
C LYS A 289 16.40 16.61 38.11
N LYS A 290 17.61 16.48 37.51
CA LYS A 290 18.07 17.39 36.45
C LYS A 290 18.78 16.62 35.37
N TYR A 291 18.51 16.99 34.11
CA TYR A 291 19.14 16.45 32.93
C TYR A 291 19.78 17.61 32.16
N ASP A 292 21.10 17.61 32.04
CA ASP A 292 21.92 18.68 31.45
C ASP A 292 21.57 20.08 32.00
N GLY A 293 21.42 20.18 33.34
CA GLY A 293 21.08 21.43 34.03
C GLY A 293 19.56 21.77 34.08
N LYS A 294 18.75 21.22 33.19
CA LYS A 294 17.29 21.43 33.17
C LYS A 294 16.62 20.57 34.24
N LYS A 295 15.70 21.15 35.03
CA LYS A 295 14.84 20.40 35.95
C LYS A 295 13.95 19.48 35.14
N VAL A 296 13.84 18.22 35.52
CA VAL A 296 12.96 17.22 34.91
C VAL A 296 12.05 16.62 35.96
N MET A 297 10.83 16.33 35.56
CA MET A 297 9.80 15.80 36.42
C MET A 297 8.75 15.07 35.56
N ALA A 298 8.29 13.91 36.00
CA ALA A 298 7.09 13.27 35.51
C ALA A 298 6.24 12.81 36.68
N ARG A 299 4.99 13.24 36.70
CA ARG A 299 3.97 12.85 37.68
C ARG A 299 3.01 11.81 37.12
N ILE A 300 2.79 11.89 35.81
CA ILE A 300 1.89 11.05 35.03
C ILE A 300 2.60 10.61 33.75
N ALA A 301 2.05 9.63 33.08
CA ALA A 301 2.67 9.09 31.85
C ALA A 301 2.75 10.14 30.72
N GLU A 302 1.81 11.07 30.68
CA GLU A 302 1.74 12.19 29.74
C GLU A 302 2.92 13.18 29.83
N ASP A 303 3.69 13.13 30.90
CA ASP A 303 4.89 13.96 31.08
C ASP A 303 6.14 13.34 30.40
N LEU A 304 6.14 12.02 30.13
CA LEU A 304 7.29 11.31 29.59
C LEU A 304 7.70 11.77 28.19
N PRO A 305 6.81 12.02 27.24
CA PRO A 305 7.21 12.49 25.89
C PRO A 305 8.02 13.79 25.96
N VAL A 306 7.72 14.71 26.88
CA VAL A 306 8.47 15.95 27.06
C VAL A 306 9.91 15.68 27.51
N PHE A 307 10.10 14.73 28.42
CA PHE A 307 11.44 14.30 28.80
C PHE A 307 12.17 13.59 27.66
N ASN A 308 11.50 12.72 26.93
CA ASN A 308 12.07 12.01 25.81
C ASN A 308 12.49 12.97 24.69
N GLN A 309 11.70 14.00 24.38
CA GLN A 309 12.09 15.07 23.45
C GLN A 309 13.38 15.75 23.90
N LEU A 310 13.54 16.02 25.21
CA LEU A 310 14.79 16.59 25.74
C LEU A 310 15.98 15.64 25.55
N VAL A 311 15.81 14.34 25.81
CA VAL A 311 16.88 13.34 25.64
C VAL A 311 17.26 13.19 24.19
N TYR A 312 16.29 12.90 23.32
CA TYR A 312 16.52 12.64 21.90
C TYR A 312 16.94 13.88 21.10
N GLY A 313 16.58 15.08 21.55
CA GLY A 313 16.97 16.36 20.94
C GLY A 313 18.36 16.84 21.34
N MET A 314 19.10 16.13 22.22
CA MET A 314 20.48 16.49 22.54
C MET A 314 21.42 16.22 21.36
N LYS A 315 22.48 16.99 21.25
CA LYS A 315 23.54 16.72 20.26
C LYS A 315 24.21 15.38 20.53
N VAL A 316 24.33 14.54 19.53
CA VAL A 316 25.06 13.27 19.60
C VAL A 316 26.53 13.54 19.96
N GLY A 317 27.10 12.72 20.86
CA GLY A 317 28.46 12.91 21.35
C GLY A 317 28.61 13.98 22.42
N LYS A 318 27.51 14.63 22.85
CA LYS A 318 27.55 15.63 23.91
C LYS A 318 27.80 15.00 25.27
N LYS A 319 28.76 15.55 26.02
CA LYS A 319 28.97 15.20 27.42
C LYS A 319 27.96 15.97 28.27
N ILE A 320 27.10 15.26 28.99
CA ILE A 320 26.03 15.83 29.82
C ILE A 320 26.19 15.43 31.28
N LYS A 321 25.62 16.27 32.17
CA LYS A 321 25.54 15.98 33.60
C LYS A 321 24.09 15.70 33.98
N ILE A 322 23.87 14.59 34.66
CA ILE A 322 22.57 14.19 35.24
C ILE A 322 22.71 14.25 36.75
N SER A 323 21.78 14.89 37.43
CA SER A 323 21.77 14.90 38.90
C SER A 323 20.45 14.38 39.45
N GLY A 324 20.55 13.68 40.57
CA GLY A 324 19.39 13.04 41.16
C GLY A 324 19.70 12.35 42.49
N LEU A 325 18.96 11.29 42.77
CA LEU A 325 19.12 10.46 43.99
C LEU A 325 19.38 9.00 43.62
N SER A 326 20.30 8.37 44.33
CA SER A 326 20.50 6.92 44.31
C SER A 326 20.45 6.44 45.76
N LYS A 327 19.51 5.56 46.10
CA LYS A 327 19.27 5.12 47.48
C LYS A 327 19.25 6.31 48.47
N GLU A 328 18.44 7.34 48.16
CA GLU A 328 18.27 8.60 48.90
C GLU A 328 19.51 9.50 48.98
N LYS A 329 20.65 9.09 48.43
CA LYS A 329 21.86 9.92 48.35
C LYS A 329 21.91 10.75 47.09
N LYS A 330 22.27 12.06 47.22
CA LYS A 330 22.49 12.92 46.09
C LYS A 330 23.63 12.40 45.21
N MET A 331 23.35 12.25 43.92
CA MET A 331 24.31 11.76 42.92
C MET A 331 24.41 12.73 41.75
N ILE A 332 25.57 12.73 41.12
CA ILE A 332 25.81 13.41 39.83
C ILE A 332 26.50 12.38 38.93
N TRP A 333 25.84 12.04 37.87
CA TRP A 333 26.37 11.18 36.79
C TRP A 333 26.81 12.04 35.63
N THR A 334 27.85 11.59 34.95
CA THR A 334 28.31 12.23 33.70
C THR A 334 28.38 11.15 32.63
N LEU A 335 27.71 11.38 31.52
CA LEU A 335 27.72 10.47 30.38
C LEU A 335 27.89 11.25 29.07
N THR A 336 28.29 10.55 28.02
CA THR A 336 28.35 11.08 26.66
C THR A 336 27.23 10.41 25.87
N THR A 337 26.37 11.22 25.25
CA THR A 337 25.26 10.71 24.43
C THR A 337 25.79 9.98 23.21
N SER A 338 25.15 8.89 22.80
CA SER A 338 25.44 8.18 21.55
C SER A 338 24.34 8.46 20.50
N SER A 339 24.57 8.09 19.26
CA SER A 339 23.54 8.11 18.24
C SER A 339 22.51 7.01 18.50
N ARG A 340 21.23 7.32 18.33
CA ARG A 340 20.15 6.34 18.32
C ARG A 340 20.07 5.68 16.94
N GLU A 341 20.13 4.37 16.91
CA GLU A 341 19.86 3.63 15.68
C GLU A 341 18.33 3.50 15.47
N SER A 342 17.88 3.48 14.22
CA SER A 342 16.49 3.19 13.88
C SER A 342 16.09 1.80 14.36
N ALA A 343 14.79 1.58 14.62
CA ALA A 343 14.30 0.26 15.05
C ALA A 343 14.54 -0.80 13.98
N PHE A 344 14.30 -0.47 12.71
CA PHE A 344 14.52 -1.39 11.59
C PHE A 344 15.31 -0.72 10.46
N THR A 345 16.00 -1.56 9.66
CA THR A 345 16.62 -1.16 8.40
C THR A 345 15.66 -1.39 7.23
N LYS A 346 15.98 -0.80 6.07
CA LYS A 346 15.25 -1.05 4.81
C LYS A 346 15.32 -2.55 4.47
N GLU A 347 14.23 -3.07 3.94
CA GLU A 347 14.08 -4.44 3.48
C GLU A 347 14.74 -4.63 2.10
N SER A 348 15.19 -5.85 1.85
CA SER A 348 15.78 -6.26 0.57
C SER A 348 15.12 -7.55 0.09
N GLU A 349 14.74 -7.61 -1.17
CA GLU A 349 14.21 -8.81 -1.79
C GLU A 349 15.32 -9.72 -2.27
N LEU A 350 15.13 -11.02 -2.05
CA LEU A 350 15.92 -12.10 -2.65
C LEU A 350 15.00 -13.02 -3.45
N LYS A 351 14.77 -12.67 -4.71
CA LYS A 351 13.87 -13.42 -5.63
C LYS A 351 14.18 -14.89 -5.68
N SER A 352 15.47 -15.27 -5.82
CA SER A 352 15.93 -16.65 -5.87
C SER A 352 15.66 -17.48 -4.61
N TRP A 353 15.33 -16.81 -3.50
CA TRP A 353 14.94 -17.43 -2.23
C TRP A 353 13.43 -17.38 -1.99
N GLY A 354 12.73 -16.46 -2.62
CA GLY A 354 11.33 -16.16 -2.37
C GLY A 354 11.11 -15.57 -0.98
N LEU A 355 11.98 -14.65 -0.54
CA LEU A 355 11.86 -13.97 0.75
C LEU A 355 12.40 -12.53 0.71
N THR A 356 11.98 -11.74 1.70
CA THR A 356 12.58 -10.45 2.00
C THR A 356 13.31 -10.50 3.34
N ILE A 357 14.41 -9.78 3.42
CA ILE A 357 15.33 -9.77 4.57
C ILE A 357 15.72 -8.34 4.95
N ARG A 358 16.21 -8.19 6.17
CA ARG A 358 16.79 -6.93 6.67
C ARG A 358 17.97 -7.16 7.60
N ASN A 359 18.79 -6.12 7.76
CA ASN A 359 19.86 -6.13 8.76
C ASN A 359 19.30 -5.88 10.17
N PHE A 360 20.04 -6.32 11.17
CA PHE A 360 19.80 -5.90 12.54
C PHE A 360 20.30 -4.49 12.80
N THR A 361 19.56 -3.76 13.61
CA THR A 361 20.01 -2.58 14.34
C THR A 361 20.25 -2.97 15.80
N LEU A 362 20.80 -2.04 16.61
CA LEU A 362 20.89 -2.28 18.05
C LEU A 362 19.51 -2.56 18.65
N MET A 363 18.50 -1.77 18.25
CA MET A 363 17.15 -1.91 18.82
C MET A 363 16.52 -3.25 18.44
N SER A 364 16.54 -3.63 17.15
CA SER A 364 15.96 -4.91 16.73
C SER A 364 16.72 -6.12 17.26
N SER A 365 18.04 -6.02 17.49
CA SER A 365 18.80 -7.11 18.12
C SER A 365 18.40 -7.31 19.58
N LEU A 366 18.19 -6.23 20.32
CA LEU A 366 17.72 -6.30 21.72
C LEU A 366 16.31 -6.89 21.81
N GLU A 367 15.40 -6.48 20.94
CA GLU A 367 14.04 -7.07 20.86
C GLU A 367 14.10 -8.57 20.54
N ALA A 368 15.01 -8.99 19.65
CA ALA A 368 15.28 -10.40 19.35
C ALA A 368 16.11 -11.14 20.44
N ARG A 369 16.41 -10.47 21.57
CA ARG A 369 17.24 -11.00 22.68
C ARG A 369 18.63 -11.45 22.23
N ARG A 370 19.20 -10.81 21.22
CA ARG A 370 20.54 -11.11 20.72
C ARG A 370 21.59 -10.22 21.38
N SER A 371 22.81 -10.74 21.48
CA SER A 371 23.97 -9.99 21.97
C SER A 371 24.76 -9.29 20.87
N ASP A 372 24.43 -9.56 19.59
CA ASP A 372 25.09 -9.02 18.40
C ASP A 372 24.08 -8.62 17.33
N LYS A 373 24.58 -8.02 16.26
CA LYS A 373 23.79 -7.59 15.09
C LYS A 373 24.10 -8.46 13.85
N GLU A 374 24.82 -9.57 14.01
CA GLU A 374 25.23 -10.41 12.90
C GLU A 374 24.07 -11.29 12.40
N GLY A 375 24.05 -11.52 11.09
CA GLY A 375 23.02 -12.31 10.40
C GLY A 375 22.06 -11.45 9.57
N ALA A 376 21.21 -12.12 8.78
CA ALA A 376 20.14 -11.51 8.01
C ALA A 376 18.80 -11.98 8.56
N GLN A 377 17.97 -11.04 9.03
CA GLN A 377 16.65 -11.37 9.56
C GLN A 377 15.64 -11.53 8.43
N VAL A 378 14.93 -12.65 8.41
CA VAL A 378 13.82 -12.89 7.49
C VAL A 378 12.66 -12.00 7.88
N HIS A 379 12.19 -11.16 6.96
CA HIS A 379 11.05 -10.28 7.16
C HIS A 379 9.75 -10.89 6.63
N SER A 380 9.75 -11.40 5.38
CA SER A 380 8.60 -12.12 4.82
C SER A 380 9.03 -13.26 3.92
N VAL A 381 8.16 -14.27 3.76
CA VAL A 381 8.41 -15.47 2.94
C VAL A 381 7.23 -15.71 2.01
N GLY A 382 7.52 -15.93 0.73
CA GLY A 382 6.55 -16.20 -0.31
C GLY A 382 6.09 -17.66 -0.32
N ARG A 383 4.77 -17.88 -0.34
CA ARG A 383 4.20 -19.22 -0.51
C ARG A 383 4.61 -19.77 -1.88
N GLY A 384 5.15 -20.97 -1.89
CA GLY A 384 5.67 -21.59 -3.12
C GLY A 384 7.12 -21.25 -3.47
N GLY A 385 7.75 -20.26 -2.79
CA GLY A 385 9.16 -19.95 -2.95
C GLY A 385 10.10 -21.02 -2.37
N ALA A 386 11.38 -20.94 -2.72
CA ALA A 386 12.40 -21.92 -2.29
C ALA A 386 12.50 -22.02 -0.75
N SER A 387 12.45 -20.89 -0.06
CA SER A 387 12.53 -20.84 1.40
C SER A 387 11.29 -21.43 2.09
N TYR A 388 10.12 -21.27 1.49
CA TYR A 388 8.87 -21.86 1.99
C TYR A 388 8.83 -23.39 1.81
N SER A 389 9.40 -23.87 0.70
CA SER A 389 9.43 -25.30 0.34
C SER A 389 10.49 -26.09 1.09
N ALA A 390 11.44 -25.44 1.74
CA ALA A 390 12.49 -26.06 2.56
C ALA A 390 11.92 -26.79 3.79
N LYS A 391 12.69 -27.75 4.34
CA LYS A 391 12.27 -28.54 5.51
C LYS A 391 13.40 -28.56 6.55
N PRO A 392 13.23 -27.87 7.71
CA PRO A 392 12.17 -26.96 8.06
C PRO A 392 12.16 -25.72 7.14
N ASN A 393 10.97 -25.17 6.88
CA ASN A 393 10.82 -23.94 6.10
C ASN A 393 11.32 -22.73 6.91
N LEU A 394 11.76 -21.69 6.21
CA LEU A 394 12.02 -20.39 6.82
C LEU A 394 10.70 -19.64 7.08
N ILE A 395 10.66 -18.87 8.16
CA ILE A 395 9.51 -18.04 8.55
C ILE A 395 9.98 -16.63 8.95
N PRO A 396 9.08 -15.64 8.98
CA PRO A 396 9.42 -14.31 9.50
C PRO A 396 9.98 -14.38 10.92
N GLY A 397 11.06 -13.64 11.16
CA GLY A 397 11.78 -13.64 12.43
C GLY A 397 13.02 -14.55 12.49
N ASP A 398 13.13 -15.55 11.61
CA ASP A 398 14.35 -16.36 11.50
C ASP A 398 15.57 -15.50 11.16
N VAL A 399 16.74 -15.89 11.64
CA VAL A 399 18.01 -15.20 11.40
C VAL A 399 18.94 -16.12 10.64
N ILE A 400 19.23 -15.82 9.39
CA ILE A 400 20.17 -16.61 8.58
C ILE A 400 21.59 -16.24 8.98
N THR A 401 22.36 -17.24 9.43
CA THR A 401 23.72 -17.08 9.97
C THR A 401 24.80 -17.68 9.07
N SER A 402 24.45 -18.63 8.19
CA SER A 402 25.41 -19.24 7.26
C SER A 402 24.71 -19.81 6.02
N ILE A 403 25.38 -19.75 4.86
CA ILE A 403 24.92 -20.29 3.59
C ILE A 403 26.07 -21.08 2.94
N GLY A 404 25.87 -22.39 2.75
CA GLY A 404 26.89 -23.26 2.17
C GLY A 404 28.20 -23.24 2.96
N GLY A 405 28.13 -23.12 4.31
CA GLY A 405 29.28 -23.00 5.18
C GLY A 405 29.93 -21.61 5.25
N ASN A 406 29.47 -20.65 4.45
CA ASN A 406 29.97 -19.27 4.50
C ASN A 406 29.15 -18.45 5.51
N PRO A 407 29.78 -17.71 6.45
CA PRO A 407 29.06 -16.92 7.43
C PRO A 407 28.33 -15.75 6.77
N VAL A 408 27.13 -15.47 7.29
CA VAL A 408 26.31 -14.31 6.94
C VAL A 408 26.29 -13.35 8.13
N LYS A 409 26.92 -12.19 7.99
CA LYS A 409 26.92 -11.15 9.00
C LYS A 409 25.92 -10.04 8.73
N ALA A 410 25.55 -9.88 7.47
CA ALA A 410 24.63 -8.85 7.01
C ALA A 410 23.92 -9.28 5.72
N VAL A 411 22.88 -8.54 5.33
CA VAL A 411 22.15 -8.72 4.06
C VAL A 411 23.11 -8.76 2.86
N ASN A 412 24.12 -7.88 2.82
CA ASN A 412 25.08 -7.85 1.71
C ASN A 412 25.89 -9.15 1.55
N ASP A 413 26.19 -9.86 2.65
CA ASP A 413 26.83 -11.17 2.56
C ASP A 413 25.89 -12.18 1.93
N MET A 414 24.63 -12.19 2.32
CA MET A 414 23.63 -13.07 1.76
C MET A 414 23.46 -12.84 0.25
N VAL A 415 23.36 -11.58 -0.19
CA VAL A 415 23.31 -11.21 -1.61
C VAL A 415 24.56 -11.71 -2.35
N ARG A 416 25.75 -11.40 -1.83
CA ARG A 416 27.03 -11.79 -2.44
C ARG A 416 27.18 -13.32 -2.55
N ILE A 417 26.89 -14.07 -1.49
CA ILE A 417 26.99 -15.54 -1.47
C ILE A 417 25.97 -16.14 -2.44
N THR A 418 24.74 -15.65 -2.44
CA THR A 418 23.69 -16.08 -3.38
C THR A 418 24.14 -15.91 -4.82
N ASN A 419 24.65 -14.74 -5.20
CA ASN A 419 25.13 -14.47 -6.56
C ASN A 419 26.28 -15.42 -6.99
N ILE A 420 27.15 -15.81 -6.06
CA ILE A 420 28.20 -16.80 -6.34
C ILE A 420 27.59 -18.18 -6.60
N ILE A 421 26.59 -18.60 -5.81
CA ILE A 421 25.96 -19.92 -5.93
C ILE A 421 25.21 -20.07 -7.25
N ILE A 422 24.45 -19.05 -7.66
CA ILE A 422 23.58 -19.12 -8.85
C ILE A 422 24.30 -18.76 -10.15
N LYS A 423 25.52 -18.21 -10.08
CA LYS A 423 26.26 -17.76 -11.26
C LYS A 423 26.43 -18.88 -12.31
N GLY A 424 25.84 -18.66 -13.48
CA GLY A 424 25.92 -19.64 -14.61
C GLY A 424 25.16 -20.95 -14.36
N LYS A 425 24.21 -20.96 -13.43
CA LYS A 425 23.30 -22.08 -13.16
C LYS A 425 21.94 -21.81 -13.81
N GLU A 426 21.44 -22.82 -14.51
CA GLU A 426 20.09 -22.80 -15.10
C GLU A 426 19.05 -23.41 -14.14
N GLU A 427 19.49 -24.33 -13.26
CA GLU A 427 18.63 -25.00 -12.30
C GLU A 427 18.94 -24.57 -10.86
N PRO A 428 17.94 -24.63 -9.95
CA PRO A 428 18.13 -24.31 -8.53
C PRO A 428 19.15 -25.22 -7.86
N VAL A 429 20.05 -24.63 -7.10
CA VAL A 429 21.15 -25.32 -6.39
C VAL A 429 20.74 -25.64 -4.96
N PRO A 430 20.64 -26.92 -4.55
CA PRO A 430 20.39 -27.28 -3.16
C PRO A 430 21.54 -26.80 -2.28
N THR A 431 21.23 -25.92 -1.33
CA THR A 431 22.22 -25.25 -0.49
C THR A 431 21.88 -25.41 0.98
N LEU A 432 22.87 -25.85 1.79
CA LEU A 432 22.72 -25.93 3.25
C LEU A 432 22.69 -24.54 3.85
N VAL A 433 21.69 -24.26 4.70
CA VAL A 433 21.48 -22.99 5.38
C VAL A 433 21.40 -23.21 6.88
N SER A 434 22.23 -22.48 7.62
CA SER A 434 22.12 -22.39 9.08
C SER A 434 21.33 -21.16 9.45
N PHE A 435 20.39 -21.28 10.37
CA PHE A 435 19.59 -20.17 10.85
C PHE A 435 19.22 -20.33 12.32
N GLU A 436 18.89 -19.23 12.98
CA GLU A 436 18.39 -19.20 14.35
C GLU A 436 16.89 -18.92 14.34
N ARG A 437 16.16 -19.66 15.18
CA ARG A 437 14.74 -19.45 15.49
C ARG A 437 14.57 -19.58 17.00
N ASP A 438 14.04 -18.54 17.66
CA ASP A 438 13.86 -18.51 19.12
C ASP A 438 15.12 -18.93 19.89
N LEU A 439 16.29 -18.45 19.43
CA LEU A 439 17.64 -18.77 19.94
C LEU A 439 18.13 -20.22 19.68
N ALA A 440 17.34 -21.08 19.07
CA ALA A 440 17.76 -22.40 18.63
C ALA A 440 18.45 -22.34 17.28
N GLN A 441 19.60 -22.99 17.16
CA GLN A 441 20.31 -23.14 15.88
C GLN A 441 19.75 -24.31 15.10
N LEU A 442 19.29 -24.03 13.90
CA LEU A 442 18.64 -24.98 13.00
C LEU A 442 19.35 -25.04 11.64
N LEU A 443 19.16 -26.14 10.94
CA LEU A 443 19.65 -26.35 9.58
C LEU A 443 18.50 -26.67 8.64
N THR A 444 18.57 -26.15 7.43
CA THR A 444 17.67 -26.51 6.35
C THR A 444 18.40 -26.55 5.01
N VAL A 445 17.77 -27.13 3.98
CA VAL A 445 18.28 -27.09 2.61
C VAL A 445 17.31 -26.26 1.77
N VAL A 446 17.80 -25.16 1.23
CA VAL A 446 17.06 -24.30 0.32
C VAL A 446 17.57 -24.50 -1.10
N LYS A 447 16.66 -24.70 -2.06
CA LYS A 447 17.00 -24.78 -3.48
C LYS A 447 17.07 -23.37 -4.06
N ILE A 448 18.26 -22.78 -4.09
CA ILE A 448 18.48 -21.39 -4.51
C ILE A 448 18.73 -21.37 -6.03
N GLY A 449 18.01 -20.54 -6.77
CA GLY A 449 18.24 -20.43 -8.21
C GLY A 449 17.20 -19.58 -8.91
N PRO A 450 17.32 -19.45 -10.24
CA PRO A 450 16.29 -18.77 -11.02
C PRO A 450 14.95 -19.45 -10.73
N GLU A 451 13.89 -18.67 -10.66
CA GLU A 451 12.54 -19.22 -10.71
C GLU A 451 12.51 -20.12 -11.94
N SER A 452 12.31 -21.42 -11.75
CA SER A 452 12.13 -22.31 -12.86
C SER A 452 10.98 -21.72 -13.67
N VAL A 453 11.24 -21.25 -14.86
CA VAL A 453 10.20 -21.19 -15.89
C VAL A 453 9.65 -22.61 -15.87
N GLU A 454 8.51 -22.81 -15.23
CA GLU A 454 7.84 -24.11 -15.26
C GLU A 454 7.83 -24.47 -16.73
N ASN A 455 8.65 -25.46 -17.13
CA ASN A 455 8.48 -26.17 -18.37
C ASN A 455 7.09 -26.80 -18.25
N ARG A 456 6.07 -25.99 -18.54
CA ARG A 456 4.68 -26.45 -18.52
C ARG A 456 4.64 -27.53 -19.55
N PRO A 457 4.37 -28.78 -19.18
CA PRO A 457 4.35 -29.87 -20.13
C PRO A 457 3.38 -29.46 -21.23
N VAL A 458 3.87 -29.41 -22.49
CA VAL A 458 3.05 -29.17 -23.67
C VAL A 458 1.90 -30.16 -23.56
N GLN A 459 0.68 -29.69 -23.29
CA GLN A 459 -0.45 -30.57 -23.10
C GLN A 459 -0.66 -31.33 -24.40
N ALA A 460 -0.60 -32.66 -24.33
CA ALA A 460 -0.85 -33.51 -25.49
C ALA A 460 -2.13 -33.05 -26.19
N TRP A 461 -2.10 -32.98 -27.52
CA TRP A 461 -3.20 -32.50 -28.35
C TRP A 461 -4.47 -33.26 -28.06
N LYS A 462 -5.41 -32.60 -27.36
CA LYS A 462 -6.66 -33.22 -26.92
C LYS A 462 -7.75 -32.96 -27.96
N PRO A 463 -8.60 -33.96 -28.27
CA PRO A 463 -9.75 -33.76 -29.13
C PRO A 463 -10.79 -32.87 -28.42
N TRP A 464 -11.55 -32.14 -29.21
CA TRP A 464 -12.48 -31.17 -28.71
C TRP A 464 -13.76 -31.11 -29.57
N LEU A 465 -14.88 -30.87 -28.92
CA LEU A 465 -16.19 -30.77 -29.54
C LEU A 465 -16.68 -29.31 -29.66
N GLY A 466 -16.39 -28.48 -28.67
CA GLY A 466 -16.76 -27.06 -28.65
C GLY A 466 -18.18 -26.79 -28.17
N VAL A 467 -18.53 -27.40 -27.05
CA VAL A 467 -19.83 -27.21 -26.38
C VAL A 467 -19.64 -26.95 -24.87
N SER A 468 -20.61 -26.30 -24.26
CA SER A 468 -20.85 -26.33 -22.82
C SER A 468 -21.99 -27.31 -22.54
N THR A 469 -21.86 -28.11 -21.47
CA THR A 469 -22.84 -29.16 -21.13
C THR A 469 -23.36 -29.01 -19.71
N GLN A 470 -24.57 -29.48 -19.50
CA GLN A 470 -25.24 -29.62 -18.21
C GLN A 470 -25.58 -31.08 -17.98
N VAL A 471 -25.21 -31.63 -16.84
CA VAL A 471 -25.57 -33.03 -16.49
C VAL A 471 -27.08 -33.17 -16.34
N LEU A 472 -27.62 -34.26 -16.86
CA LEU A 472 -29.01 -34.64 -16.68
C LEU A 472 -29.21 -35.25 -15.28
N THR A 473 -29.35 -34.39 -14.27
CA THR A 473 -29.66 -34.84 -12.92
C THR A 473 -31.08 -35.46 -12.86
N ARG A 474 -31.37 -36.18 -11.78
CA ARG A 474 -32.66 -36.80 -11.59
C ARG A 474 -33.82 -35.79 -11.64
N GLU A 475 -33.67 -34.66 -10.99
CA GLU A 475 -34.64 -33.57 -10.96
C GLU A 475 -34.86 -32.98 -12.36
N LEU A 476 -33.77 -32.81 -13.13
CA LEU A 476 -33.86 -32.31 -14.49
C LEU A 476 -34.52 -33.31 -15.43
N THR A 477 -34.21 -34.63 -15.30
CA THR A 477 -34.84 -35.68 -16.12
C THR A 477 -36.34 -35.78 -15.83
N GLU A 478 -36.78 -35.71 -14.56
CA GLU A 478 -38.18 -35.68 -14.17
C GLU A 478 -38.90 -34.46 -14.74
N SER A 479 -38.28 -33.27 -14.67
CA SER A 479 -38.85 -32.02 -15.20
C SER A 479 -38.95 -32.01 -16.74
N LEU A 480 -38.09 -32.77 -17.42
CA LEU A 480 -38.12 -32.96 -18.88
C LEU A 480 -39.01 -34.12 -19.33
N ASN A 481 -39.75 -34.77 -18.41
CA ASN A 481 -40.60 -35.95 -18.66
C ASN A 481 -39.82 -37.12 -19.29
N LEU A 482 -38.59 -37.33 -18.87
CA LEU A 482 -37.73 -38.44 -19.28
C LEU A 482 -37.78 -39.55 -18.21
N PRO A 483 -37.48 -40.82 -18.60
CA PRO A 483 -37.33 -41.91 -17.64
C PRO A 483 -36.32 -41.56 -16.54
N LYS A 484 -36.63 -41.88 -15.28
CA LYS A 484 -35.76 -41.58 -14.12
C LYS A 484 -34.36 -42.22 -14.21
N SER A 485 -34.19 -43.23 -15.03
CA SER A 485 -32.93 -43.92 -15.28
C SER A 485 -32.11 -43.29 -16.39
N THR A 486 -32.58 -42.20 -17.00
CA THR A 486 -31.87 -41.51 -18.09
C THR A 486 -30.56 -40.90 -17.58
N LYS A 487 -29.49 -41.19 -18.28
CA LYS A 487 -28.15 -40.66 -18.02
C LYS A 487 -27.67 -39.93 -19.26
N GLY A 488 -26.88 -38.86 -19.07
CA GLY A 488 -26.35 -38.09 -20.18
C GLY A 488 -26.15 -36.61 -19.86
N VAL A 489 -26.00 -35.83 -20.88
CA VAL A 489 -25.82 -34.38 -20.78
C VAL A 489 -26.81 -33.64 -21.69
N ARG A 490 -27.21 -32.45 -21.26
CA ARG A 490 -27.87 -31.46 -22.08
C ARG A 490 -26.84 -30.52 -22.63
N ILE A 491 -26.89 -30.19 -23.91
CA ILE A 491 -26.07 -29.13 -24.52
C ILE A 491 -26.60 -27.79 -24.00
N ALA A 492 -25.82 -27.10 -23.22
CA ALA A 492 -26.17 -25.79 -22.70
C ALA A 492 -25.83 -24.68 -23.72
N GLU A 493 -24.69 -24.81 -24.40
CA GLU A 493 -24.22 -23.86 -25.40
C GLU A 493 -23.38 -24.58 -26.47
N VAL A 494 -23.47 -24.13 -27.68
CA VAL A 494 -22.60 -24.54 -28.80
C VAL A 494 -21.78 -23.31 -29.20
N PHE A 495 -20.47 -23.46 -29.10
CA PHE A 495 -19.59 -22.35 -29.45
C PHE A 495 -19.49 -22.21 -30.99
N PRO A 496 -19.36 -20.99 -31.48
CA PRO A 496 -19.30 -20.72 -32.92
C PRO A 496 -18.05 -21.34 -33.57
N ARG A 497 -18.22 -21.83 -34.80
CA ARG A 497 -17.15 -22.40 -35.65
C ARG A 497 -16.47 -23.64 -35.10
N THR A 498 -17.12 -24.35 -34.22
CA THR A 498 -16.66 -25.59 -33.60
C THR A 498 -17.12 -26.84 -34.34
N PRO A 499 -16.51 -28.00 -34.06
CA PRO A 499 -17.02 -29.29 -34.56
C PRO A 499 -18.51 -29.52 -34.27
N ALA A 500 -18.98 -29.13 -33.10
CA ALA A 500 -20.38 -29.23 -32.73
C ALA A 500 -21.29 -28.39 -33.65
N GLU A 501 -20.96 -27.14 -33.87
CA GLU A 501 -21.75 -26.27 -34.77
C GLU A 501 -21.74 -26.79 -36.21
N LYS A 502 -20.56 -27.17 -36.74
CA LYS A 502 -20.41 -27.75 -38.09
C LYS A 502 -21.25 -29.03 -38.28
N ALA A 503 -21.38 -29.84 -37.25
CA ALA A 503 -22.16 -31.04 -37.25
C ALA A 503 -23.66 -30.83 -36.98
N GLY A 504 -24.04 -29.57 -36.66
CA GLY A 504 -25.45 -29.23 -36.40
C GLY A 504 -25.95 -29.58 -35.01
N ILE A 505 -25.08 -29.76 -34.01
CA ILE A 505 -25.46 -29.82 -32.59
C ILE A 505 -26.07 -28.47 -32.21
N GLN A 506 -27.12 -28.48 -31.39
CA GLN A 506 -27.81 -27.26 -30.95
C GLN A 506 -27.94 -27.22 -29.42
N ALA A 507 -27.99 -26.02 -28.87
CA ALA A 507 -28.34 -25.81 -27.47
C ALA A 507 -29.74 -26.41 -27.21
N GLY A 508 -29.86 -27.19 -26.13
CA GLY A 508 -31.08 -27.94 -25.82
C GLY A 508 -31.03 -29.41 -26.22
N ASP A 509 -30.11 -29.86 -27.08
CA ASP A 509 -29.93 -31.26 -27.40
C ASP A 509 -29.61 -32.09 -26.14
N LEU A 510 -30.19 -33.27 -26.02
CA LEU A 510 -29.91 -34.22 -24.98
C LEU A 510 -29.07 -35.37 -25.57
N LEU A 511 -27.83 -35.53 -25.09
CA LEU A 511 -26.92 -36.57 -25.55
C LEU A 511 -26.82 -37.69 -24.51
N PHE A 512 -27.04 -38.92 -24.92
CA PHE A 512 -27.04 -40.10 -24.05
C PHE A 512 -25.89 -41.06 -24.34
N ARG A 513 -25.41 -41.09 -25.57
CA ARG A 513 -24.37 -42.02 -26.03
C ARG A 513 -23.36 -41.34 -26.97
N ILE A 514 -22.12 -41.86 -26.94
CA ILE A 514 -21.07 -41.60 -27.93
C ILE A 514 -20.62 -42.97 -28.46
N ASP A 515 -20.71 -43.22 -29.77
CA ASP A 515 -20.41 -44.50 -30.41
C ASP A 515 -21.08 -45.72 -29.72
N GLY A 516 -22.34 -45.56 -29.31
CA GLY A 516 -23.09 -46.56 -28.58
C GLY A 516 -22.78 -46.65 -27.06
N GLN A 517 -21.69 -46.08 -26.58
CA GLN A 517 -21.34 -46.06 -25.18
C GLN A 517 -22.17 -45.03 -24.41
N VAL A 518 -22.80 -45.44 -23.30
CA VAL A 518 -23.65 -44.59 -22.48
C VAL A 518 -22.82 -43.55 -21.72
N ILE A 519 -23.25 -42.28 -21.79
CA ILE A 519 -22.68 -41.21 -21.00
C ILE A 519 -23.17 -41.35 -19.55
N GLN A 520 -22.27 -41.81 -18.66
CA GLN A 520 -22.61 -42.14 -17.25
C GLN A 520 -22.67 -40.88 -16.36
N ALA A 521 -23.35 -39.83 -16.82
CA ALA A 521 -23.52 -38.59 -16.09
C ALA A 521 -24.97 -38.43 -15.60
N TYR A 522 -25.19 -38.39 -14.30
CA TYR A 522 -26.52 -38.30 -13.66
C TYR A 522 -26.51 -37.57 -12.31
N ARG A 523 -25.33 -37.14 -11.82
CA ARG A 523 -25.13 -36.30 -10.62
C ARG A 523 -24.36 -35.06 -11.00
N SER A 524 -24.48 -34.00 -10.22
CA SER A 524 -23.70 -32.74 -10.45
C SER A 524 -22.19 -32.97 -10.49
N GLU A 525 -21.71 -33.95 -9.70
CA GLU A 525 -20.27 -34.31 -9.65
C GLU A 525 -19.80 -34.99 -10.95
N ASP A 526 -20.70 -35.47 -11.80
CA ASP A 526 -20.40 -36.16 -13.07
C ASP A 526 -20.16 -35.14 -14.23
N ALA A 527 -20.03 -33.86 -13.96
CA ALA A 527 -19.87 -32.81 -14.97
C ALA A 527 -18.71 -33.06 -15.96
N GLU A 528 -17.64 -33.71 -15.49
CA GLU A 528 -16.47 -34.01 -16.30
C GLU A 528 -16.58 -35.28 -17.16
N VAL A 529 -17.55 -36.15 -16.90
CA VAL A 529 -17.68 -37.48 -17.54
C VAL A 529 -17.74 -37.34 -19.07
N PHE A 530 -18.60 -36.47 -19.58
CA PHE A 530 -18.72 -36.23 -21.01
C PHE A 530 -17.42 -35.73 -21.63
N GLY A 531 -16.79 -34.72 -21.00
CA GLY A 531 -15.53 -34.18 -21.45
C GLY A 531 -14.38 -35.21 -21.45
N ASN A 532 -14.37 -36.12 -20.45
CA ASN A 532 -13.36 -37.16 -20.36
C ASN A 532 -13.59 -38.24 -21.46
N MET A 533 -14.82 -38.61 -21.78
CA MET A 533 -15.11 -39.50 -22.92
C MET A 533 -14.62 -38.90 -24.25
N ILE A 534 -14.79 -37.57 -24.45
CA ILE A 534 -14.25 -36.90 -25.64
C ILE A 534 -12.71 -36.97 -25.68
N LYS A 535 -12.01 -36.84 -24.53
CA LYS A 535 -10.55 -36.88 -24.44
C LYS A 535 -9.95 -38.26 -24.81
N GLU A 536 -10.75 -39.32 -24.83
CA GLU A 536 -10.31 -40.68 -25.22
C GLU A 536 -10.08 -40.82 -26.75
N TYR A 537 -10.66 -39.91 -27.52
CA TYR A 537 -10.48 -39.90 -28.99
C TYR A 537 -9.18 -39.22 -29.40
N LYS A 538 -8.88 -39.29 -30.70
CA LYS A 538 -7.82 -38.50 -31.33
C LYS A 538 -8.44 -37.34 -32.10
N PRO A 539 -7.77 -36.18 -32.20
CA PRO A 539 -8.18 -35.16 -33.16
C PRO A 539 -8.30 -35.74 -34.58
N GLY A 540 -9.36 -35.41 -35.28
CA GLY A 540 -9.73 -35.98 -36.57
C GLY A 540 -10.62 -37.24 -36.51
N SER A 541 -10.85 -37.81 -35.34
CA SER A 541 -11.79 -38.94 -35.19
C SER A 541 -13.24 -38.53 -35.47
N LEU A 542 -13.96 -39.41 -36.17
CA LEU A 542 -15.41 -39.30 -36.34
C LEU A 542 -16.08 -40.02 -35.18
N ALA A 543 -16.97 -39.35 -34.48
CA ALA A 543 -17.74 -39.87 -33.33
C ALA A 543 -19.24 -39.72 -33.59
N LEU A 544 -20.04 -40.76 -33.31
CA LEU A 544 -21.48 -40.75 -33.44
C LEU A 544 -22.10 -40.37 -32.09
N PHE A 545 -22.78 -39.23 -32.03
CA PHE A 545 -23.51 -38.73 -30.86
C PHE A 545 -24.98 -39.09 -31.01
N SER A 546 -25.55 -39.86 -30.07
CA SER A 546 -26.95 -40.28 -30.07
C SER A 546 -27.71 -39.68 -28.88
N GLY A 547 -28.92 -39.20 -29.15
CA GLY A 547 -29.71 -38.52 -28.14
C GLY A 547 -31.12 -38.12 -28.58
N LEU A 548 -31.60 -36.97 -28.07
CA LEU A 548 -32.92 -36.42 -28.43
C LEU A 548 -32.81 -34.92 -28.72
N ARG A 549 -33.56 -34.45 -29.72
CA ARG A 549 -33.88 -33.05 -29.99
C ARG A 549 -35.39 -32.89 -30.09
N HIS A 550 -36.01 -32.09 -29.26
CA HIS A 550 -37.47 -31.87 -29.19
C HIS A 550 -38.22 -33.19 -29.15
N ASN A 551 -37.82 -34.14 -28.29
CA ASN A 551 -38.38 -35.51 -28.13
C ASN A 551 -38.27 -36.39 -29.39
N LYS A 552 -37.50 -36.04 -30.40
CA LYS A 552 -37.18 -36.86 -31.57
C LYS A 552 -35.78 -37.41 -31.46
N THR A 553 -35.59 -38.66 -31.89
CA THR A 553 -34.25 -39.27 -31.94
C THR A 553 -33.28 -38.41 -32.75
N LEU A 554 -32.09 -38.26 -32.24
CA LEU A 554 -31.00 -37.50 -32.81
C LEU A 554 -29.75 -38.39 -32.92
N ASP A 555 -29.23 -38.53 -34.12
CA ASP A 555 -27.93 -39.16 -34.40
C ASP A 555 -27.10 -38.25 -35.27
N LEU A 556 -25.92 -37.81 -34.76
CA LEU A 556 -25.06 -36.88 -35.43
C LEU A 556 -23.62 -37.43 -35.46
N ASN A 557 -23.04 -37.45 -36.64
CA ASN A 557 -21.62 -37.76 -36.87
C ASN A 557 -20.83 -36.47 -36.75
N VAL A 558 -19.88 -36.42 -35.82
CA VAL A 558 -19.06 -35.25 -35.56
C VAL A 558 -17.58 -35.60 -35.71
N THR A 559 -16.87 -34.87 -36.54
CA THR A 559 -15.40 -34.97 -36.62
C THR A 559 -14.83 -34.09 -35.50
N LEU A 560 -14.18 -34.72 -34.52
CA LEU A 560 -13.54 -34.01 -33.41
C LEU A 560 -12.28 -33.29 -33.88
N GLU A 561 -12.12 -32.03 -33.53
CA GLU A 561 -10.93 -31.25 -33.92
C GLU A 561 -9.93 -31.12 -32.74
N LYS A 562 -8.74 -30.62 -33.01
CA LYS A 562 -7.77 -30.24 -31.97
C LYS A 562 -8.36 -29.12 -31.11
N ARG A 563 -8.24 -29.25 -29.79
CA ARG A 563 -8.60 -28.17 -28.87
C ARG A 563 -7.79 -26.91 -29.18
N PRO A 564 -8.40 -25.72 -29.23
CA PRO A 564 -7.67 -24.46 -29.27
C PRO A 564 -6.68 -24.35 -28.11
N GLU A 565 -5.57 -23.70 -28.36
CA GLU A 565 -4.54 -23.48 -27.35
C GLU A 565 -5.13 -22.71 -26.16
N PRO A 566 -4.93 -23.18 -24.92
CA PRO A 566 -5.39 -22.48 -23.74
C PRO A 566 -4.59 -21.19 -23.53
N ALA A 567 -5.14 -20.24 -22.79
CA ALA A 567 -4.56 -18.93 -22.58
C ALA A 567 -3.10 -18.95 -22.10
N ASN A 568 -2.76 -19.92 -21.24
CA ASN A 568 -1.44 -20.09 -20.65
C ASN A 568 -0.38 -20.73 -21.56
N GLU A 569 -0.77 -21.17 -22.75
CA GLU A 569 0.15 -21.71 -23.78
C GLU A 569 0.37 -20.70 -24.93
N LEU A 570 -0.39 -19.60 -24.96
CA LEU A 570 -0.26 -18.57 -25.99
C LEU A 570 0.96 -17.67 -25.76
N PRO A 571 1.51 -17.07 -26.83
CA PRO A 571 2.57 -16.08 -26.73
C PRO A 571 2.15 -14.94 -25.78
N ASN A 572 3.06 -14.60 -24.88
CA ASN A 572 2.92 -13.49 -23.96
C ASN A 572 4.20 -12.64 -23.95
N TYR A 573 4.09 -11.42 -23.45
CA TYR A 573 5.20 -10.50 -23.25
C TYR A 573 5.01 -9.78 -21.91
N GLU A 574 6.02 -9.90 -21.05
CA GLU A 574 6.13 -9.17 -19.79
C GLU A 574 6.88 -7.87 -20.04
N GLU A 575 6.20 -6.76 -19.88
CA GLU A 575 6.76 -5.42 -19.98
C GLU A 575 7.26 -4.97 -18.60
N GLU A 576 8.56 -5.15 -18.38
CA GLU A 576 9.18 -4.93 -17.07
C GLU A 576 9.22 -3.45 -16.65
N THR A 577 9.39 -2.52 -17.61
CA THR A 577 9.49 -1.08 -17.33
C THR A 577 8.17 -0.50 -16.80
N PHE A 578 7.07 -0.92 -17.41
CA PHE A 578 5.74 -0.43 -17.06
C PHE A 578 4.92 -1.44 -16.27
N GLU A 579 5.49 -2.60 -15.98
CA GLU A 579 5.04 -3.60 -15.00
C GLU A 579 3.66 -4.19 -15.32
N PHE A 580 3.54 -4.73 -16.53
CA PHE A 580 2.34 -5.47 -16.94
C PHE A 580 2.67 -6.56 -17.95
N THR A 581 1.78 -7.54 -18.06
CA THR A 581 1.92 -8.65 -19.02
C THR A 581 0.75 -8.63 -20.00
N VAL A 582 1.06 -8.78 -21.27
CA VAL A 582 0.07 -8.98 -22.34
C VAL A 582 0.25 -10.35 -22.98
N ARG A 583 -0.82 -10.90 -23.51
CA ARG A 583 -0.79 -12.11 -24.32
C ARG A 583 -1.75 -12.05 -25.50
N GLU A 584 -1.58 -12.97 -26.43
CA GLU A 584 -2.53 -13.14 -27.53
C GLU A 584 -3.89 -13.64 -27.03
N LEU A 585 -4.94 -13.41 -27.82
CA LEU A 585 -6.31 -13.78 -27.50
C LEU A 585 -6.54 -15.28 -27.67
N SER A 586 -6.90 -15.96 -26.59
CA SER A 586 -7.37 -17.35 -26.63
C SER A 586 -8.78 -17.46 -27.25
N PHE A 587 -9.17 -18.65 -27.62
CA PHE A 587 -10.54 -18.95 -28.02
C PHE A 587 -11.56 -18.53 -26.92
N GLY A 588 -11.24 -18.81 -25.66
CA GLY A 588 -12.08 -18.43 -24.52
C GLY A 588 -12.26 -16.91 -24.38
N ASP A 589 -11.19 -16.12 -24.59
CA ASP A 589 -11.29 -14.66 -24.57
C ASP A 589 -12.23 -14.14 -25.65
N ARG A 590 -12.10 -14.69 -26.88
CA ARG A 590 -12.96 -14.30 -27.99
C ARG A 590 -14.43 -14.63 -27.73
N VAL A 591 -14.71 -15.78 -27.16
CA VAL A 591 -16.08 -16.19 -26.77
C VAL A 591 -16.64 -15.29 -25.65
N ASN A 592 -15.87 -15.13 -24.57
CA ASN A 592 -16.30 -14.37 -23.39
C ASN A 592 -16.55 -12.89 -23.70
N GLN A 593 -15.71 -12.32 -24.55
CA GLN A 593 -15.82 -10.91 -24.97
C GLN A 593 -16.65 -10.72 -26.23
N ARG A 594 -17.21 -11.80 -26.80
CA ARG A 594 -18.00 -11.82 -28.04
C ARG A 594 -17.27 -11.14 -29.21
N LEU A 595 -15.97 -11.42 -29.34
CA LEU A 595 -15.13 -10.89 -30.41
C LEU A 595 -15.32 -11.65 -31.71
N GLN A 596 -15.18 -10.94 -32.84
CA GLN A 596 -15.09 -11.60 -34.13
C GLN A 596 -13.72 -12.29 -34.30
N GLU A 597 -13.63 -13.26 -35.20
CA GLU A 597 -12.41 -14.07 -35.40
C GLU A 597 -11.17 -13.23 -35.71
N LYS A 598 -11.34 -12.20 -36.55
CA LYS A 598 -10.27 -11.33 -37.03
C LYS A 598 -10.18 -10.01 -36.23
N GLU A 599 -10.93 -9.87 -35.15
CA GLU A 599 -10.85 -8.66 -34.35
C GLU A 599 -9.46 -8.61 -33.67
N PRO A 600 -8.68 -7.53 -33.96
CA PRO A 600 -7.31 -7.45 -33.47
C PRO A 600 -7.31 -7.07 -31.99
N GLY A 601 -6.23 -7.37 -31.31
CA GLY A 601 -5.96 -6.93 -29.94
C GLY A 601 -5.16 -7.92 -29.15
N LEU A 602 -4.60 -7.45 -28.05
CA LEU A 602 -3.89 -8.22 -27.04
C LEU A 602 -4.60 -8.04 -25.71
N ILE A 603 -4.72 -9.11 -24.94
CA ILE A 603 -5.36 -9.05 -23.63
C ILE A 603 -4.30 -8.82 -22.55
N ILE A 604 -4.60 -7.94 -21.62
CA ILE A 604 -3.78 -7.76 -20.44
C ILE A 604 -3.99 -8.95 -19.49
N GLU A 605 -2.96 -9.72 -19.27
CA GLU A 605 -2.96 -10.90 -18.42
C GLU A 605 -2.71 -10.54 -16.95
N ASN A 606 -1.75 -9.63 -16.69
CA ASN A 606 -1.41 -9.13 -15.38
C ASN A 606 -1.05 -7.65 -15.42
N VAL A 607 -1.31 -6.94 -14.33
CA VAL A 607 -0.82 -5.57 -14.08
C VAL A 607 -0.35 -5.53 -12.64
N GLU A 608 0.90 -5.15 -12.42
CA GLU A 608 1.43 -5.01 -11.07
C GLU A 608 0.73 -3.86 -10.33
N PRO A 609 0.26 -4.12 -9.09
CA PRO A 609 -0.36 -3.09 -8.28
C PRO A 609 0.55 -1.88 -8.09
N ALA A 610 0.00 -0.68 -8.29
CA ALA A 610 0.70 0.59 -8.21
C ALA A 610 1.91 0.74 -9.15
N GLY A 611 2.10 -0.18 -10.13
CA GLY A 611 3.02 -0.03 -11.24
C GLY A 611 2.54 1.01 -12.24
N TRP A 612 3.39 1.41 -13.18
CA TRP A 612 3.09 2.45 -14.18
C TRP A 612 1.82 2.18 -14.98
N ALA A 613 1.62 0.95 -15.45
CA ALA A 613 0.41 0.55 -16.16
C ALA A 613 -0.84 0.66 -15.28
N SER A 614 -0.74 0.26 -14.01
CA SER A 614 -1.83 0.39 -13.03
C SER A 614 -2.19 1.86 -12.77
N LEU A 615 -1.18 2.74 -12.65
CA LEU A 615 -1.39 4.18 -12.44
C LEU A 615 -2.06 4.84 -13.66
N ALA A 616 -1.69 4.41 -14.86
CA ALA A 616 -2.35 4.82 -16.10
C ALA A 616 -3.80 4.29 -16.23
N GLY A 617 -4.22 3.42 -15.31
CA GLY A 617 -5.57 2.87 -15.27
C GLY A 617 -5.77 1.59 -16.08
N LEU A 618 -4.71 0.97 -16.61
CA LEU A 618 -4.77 -0.37 -17.22
C LEU A 618 -5.14 -1.42 -16.18
N ARG A 619 -5.90 -2.43 -16.58
CA ARG A 619 -6.38 -3.50 -15.69
C ARG A 619 -6.30 -4.87 -16.37
N GLN A 620 -6.13 -5.89 -15.56
CA GLN A 620 -6.28 -7.27 -16.03
C GLN A 620 -7.62 -7.46 -16.76
N GLY A 621 -7.56 -8.11 -17.93
CA GLY A 621 -8.73 -8.36 -18.78
C GLY A 621 -9.05 -7.24 -19.78
N ASP A 622 -8.35 -6.10 -19.74
CA ASP A 622 -8.45 -5.08 -20.79
C ASP A 622 -7.92 -5.64 -22.12
N LEU A 623 -8.63 -5.37 -23.20
CA LEU A 623 -8.20 -5.67 -24.55
C LEU A 623 -7.54 -4.44 -25.18
N ILE A 624 -6.23 -4.48 -25.35
CA ILE A 624 -5.48 -3.42 -26.04
C ILE A 624 -5.76 -3.51 -27.53
N LEU A 625 -6.41 -2.50 -28.08
CA LEU A 625 -6.72 -2.39 -29.49
C LEU A 625 -5.65 -1.61 -30.25
N LYS A 626 -5.08 -0.57 -29.62
CA LYS A 626 -4.04 0.27 -30.24
C LYS A 626 -3.09 0.82 -29.16
N VAL A 627 -1.84 1.06 -29.56
CA VAL A 627 -0.85 1.83 -28.81
C VAL A 627 -0.39 2.98 -29.69
N ASN A 628 -0.49 4.22 -29.22
CA ASN A 628 -0.22 5.44 -29.99
C ASN A 628 -0.85 5.44 -31.39
N GLY A 629 -2.10 4.97 -31.48
CA GLY A 629 -2.87 4.89 -32.74
C GLY A 629 -2.55 3.68 -33.62
N LYS A 630 -1.48 2.89 -33.34
CA LYS A 630 -1.11 1.69 -34.09
C LYS A 630 -1.88 0.47 -33.58
N THR A 631 -2.51 -0.26 -34.49
CA THR A 631 -3.19 -1.53 -34.17
C THR A 631 -2.15 -2.64 -34.04
N LEU A 632 -2.15 -3.31 -32.90
CA LEU A 632 -1.23 -4.39 -32.56
C LEU A 632 -2.06 -5.65 -32.24
N SER A 633 -1.81 -6.72 -32.97
CA SER A 633 -2.55 -7.99 -32.85
C SER A 633 -1.68 -9.18 -32.50
N LYS A 634 -0.37 -8.99 -32.44
CA LYS A 634 0.62 -9.99 -32.07
C LYS A 634 1.57 -9.47 -31.03
N VAL A 635 2.00 -10.35 -30.17
CA VAL A 635 2.91 -10.06 -29.06
C VAL A 635 4.24 -9.50 -29.56
N GLU A 636 4.82 -10.06 -30.61
CA GLU A 636 6.12 -9.62 -31.14
C GLU A 636 6.07 -8.18 -31.69
N LEU A 637 4.93 -7.77 -32.27
CA LEU A 637 4.74 -6.39 -32.75
C LEU A 637 4.56 -5.42 -31.58
N PHE A 638 3.89 -5.88 -30.53
CA PHE A 638 3.70 -5.11 -29.31
C PHE A 638 5.03 -4.89 -28.59
N GLU A 639 5.81 -5.96 -28.39
CA GLU A 639 7.15 -5.91 -27.81
C GLU A 639 8.06 -4.94 -28.58
N TRP A 640 8.06 -5.03 -29.90
CA TRP A 640 8.85 -4.13 -30.74
C TRP A 640 8.46 -2.67 -30.54
N GLU A 641 7.14 -2.36 -30.50
CA GLU A 641 6.65 -1.00 -30.30
C GLU A 641 6.96 -0.49 -28.89
N MET A 642 6.76 -1.30 -27.84
CA MET A 642 7.09 -0.93 -26.47
C MET A 642 8.59 -0.65 -26.31
N ASN A 643 9.45 -1.55 -26.78
CA ASN A 643 10.90 -1.35 -26.76
C ASN A 643 11.33 -0.07 -27.49
N ARG A 644 10.67 0.28 -28.60
CA ARG A 644 10.90 1.55 -29.30
C ARG A 644 10.52 2.76 -28.43
N LEU A 645 9.33 2.74 -27.83
CA LEU A 645 8.82 3.84 -27.01
C LEU A 645 9.67 4.07 -25.77
N ILE A 646 10.16 3.00 -25.15
CA ILE A 646 11.09 3.03 -24.01
C ILE A 646 12.44 3.62 -24.44
N LYS A 647 13.03 3.12 -25.54
CA LYS A 647 14.30 3.63 -26.08
C LYS A 647 14.23 5.12 -26.41
N ASP A 648 13.11 5.57 -26.99
CA ASP A 648 12.86 6.97 -27.37
C ASP A 648 12.52 7.84 -26.16
N LYS A 649 12.43 7.29 -24.95
CA LYS A 649 11.97 7.94 -23.72
C LYS A 649 10.70 8.77 -23.97
N SER A 650 9.69 8.12 -24.56
CA SER A 650 8.43 8.77 -24.92
C SER A 650 7.77 9.39 -23.70
N LYS A 651 7.45 10.68 -23.76
CA LYS A 651 6.81 11.38 -22.64
C LYS A 651 5.42 10.86 -22.32
N GLN A 652 4.76 10.28 -23.33
CA GLN A 652 3.36 9.87 -23.25
C GLN A 652 3.16 8.63 -24.13
N ILE A 653 2.47 7.62 -23.58
CA ILE A 653 2.07 6.40 -24.28
C ILE A 653 0.56 6.26 -24.12
N VAL A 654 -0.17 6.31 -25.23
CA VAL A 654 -1.64 6.24 -25.23
C VAL A 654 -2.10 4.85 -25.63
N PHE A 655 -2.80 4.18 -24.73
CA PHE A 655 -3.46 2.90 -24.97
C PHE A 655 -4.94 3.13 -25.29
N PHE A 656 -5.41 2.63 -26.43
CA PHE A 656 -6.82 2.51 -26.71
C PHE A 656 -7.27 1.10 -26.39
N VAL A 657 -8.08 0.96 -25.34
CA VAL A 657 -8.47 -0.34 -24.78
C VAL A 657 -9.99 -0.53 -24.81
N LYS A 658 -10.42 -1.81 -24.86
CA LYS A 658 -11.81 -2.21 -24.63
C LYS A 658 -11.89 -2.91 -23.28
N ARG A 659 -12.79 -2.44 -22.43
CA ARG A 659 -13.10 -2.96 -21.10
C ARG A 659 -14.58 -3.31 -21.02
N GLY A 660 -14.90 -4.59 -21.12
CA GLY A 660 -16.28 -5.03 -21.25
C GLY A 660 -16.94 -4.44 -22.52
N ILE A 661 -17.98 -3.62 -22.35
CA ILE A 661 -18.68 -2.95 -23.47
C ILE A 661 -18.13 -1.57 -23.81
N HIS A 662 -17.20 -1.03 -23.00
CA HIS A 662 -16.70 0.34 -23.13
C HIS A 662 -15.32 0.36 -23.79
N THR A 663 -15.04 1.44 -24.51
CA THR A 663 -13.69 1.76 -24.99
C THR A 663 -13.16 2.99 -24.27
N LEU A 664 -11.87 2.98 -23.97
CA LEU A 664 -11.19 4.01 -23.17
C LEU A 664 -9.85 4.36 -23.82
N PHE A 665 -9.48 5.62 -23.74
CA PHE A 665 -8.10 6.04 -23.93
C PHE A 665 -7.46 6.16 -22.56
N LEU A 666 -6.37 5.45 -22.35
CA LEU A 666 -5.59 5.46 -21.12
C LEU A 666 -4.20 5.97 -21.45
N GLU A 667 -3.71 6.87 -20.63
CA GLU A 667 -2.51 7.62 -20.87
C GLU A 667 -1.48 7.25 -19.81
N LEU A 668 -0.32 6.77 -20.24
CA LEU A 668 0.81 6.45 -19.41
C LEU A 668 1.89 7.51 -19.65
N GLU A 669 2.24 8.24 -18.60
CA GLU A 669 3.25 9.29 -18.58
C GLU A 669 4.42 8.84 -17.70
N PRO A 670 5.47 8.24 -18.29
CA PRO A 670 6.59 7.72 -17.52
C PRO A 670 7.44 8.85 -16.94
N ASP A 671 7.86 8.74 -15.70
CA ASP A 671 8.99 9.50 -15.18
C ASP A 671 10.27 8.68 -15.45
N TRP A 672 11.04 9.09 -16.46
CA TRP A 672 12.22 8.36 -16.90
C TRP A 672 13.39 8.44 -15.91
N ASP A 673 13.31 9.28 -14.90
CA ASP A 673 14.30 9.35 -13.82
C ASP A 673 13.99 8.27 -12.75
N ASP A 674 12.71 7.83 -12.64
CA ASP A 674 12.27 6.78 -11.71
C ASP A 674 12.19 5.37 -12.32
N THR A 675 12.37 5.21 -13.63
CA THR A 675 12.23 3.94 -14.37
C THR A 675 13.54 3.18 -14.57
N GLN A 676 14.62 3.49 -13.82
CA GLN A 676 15.91 2.78 -13.91
C GLN A 676 16.11 1.77 -12.79
#